data_7d7b18ffde26372b0b15ea7b541f564f
#
_entry.id   7d7b18ffde26372b0b15ea7b541f564f
#
_cell.length_a   1.000
_cell.length_b   1.000
_cell.length_c   1.000
_cell.angle_alpha   90.00
_cell.angle_beta   90.00
_cell.angle_gamma   90.00
#
_symmetry.space_group_name_H-M   'P 1'
#
loop_
_entity.id
_entity.type
_entity.pdbx_description
1 polymer ?
#
loop_
_entity_poly.entity_id
_entity_poly.type
_entity_poly.pdbx_seq_one_letter_code
_entity_poly.pdbx_strand_id
1 'polypeptide(L)'
;MALTRPIGWIFAAAAALALAACGGGGSPGDVHPGTEITIVPGEPNAFLLFPNPQVQPDGSLQTTSPAYAQAYYAAIDPNNTKDTLAKWKAVNGFDTGTGRQVTVVFGDVRDLGFGRRITARQNPDGTLAFFTENYLVKTGAAYGFSPVNLEAAIVRDPNALVYVAGIEFSPGPAGGANFAKFYNFNVVTGVRENMVDIDGRGDKAMPGPCIACHGGRADALTPPDASGNPRFNLLLNTVSGTRGDVLGQLPPFEVSTFQFSETPGYTRAEQESMLKTMNEWVLCSYPLPAPSAFPEDACRRTASVGEWQGTAAALIKAGYGGDGLPNPAYAEPAAPASWAAAGQTSLYETVVAPACRVCHQMRGTGRQSDIDLTTYAKFQSYADRILATVVDRGNMPLAKLVYDTFHASPGESALADFLVGAGLPARDAGGSVLRPGRPIADPGPDRVVRQGDTHLSASNSLFADTYAWSIVSGPNGTVPPSGATLTDSSSAQPTFNATTDGTYVVSLVASNASARSAPKLLSLVVQSALTPAPDAIRFSDIKAVLQEGTVCQGCHNRVTPLKAPIDFTNYDRDGDGGVTPADDAWFYAEIRSRINFAEIAASPLLQKPSGNHHFGGLGAGFDTSLAPGQPGRAKYDLFLNWALNGAPK
;
A
#
# COMPACT_ATOMS: atom_id res chain seq x y z
N MET A 1 7.55 12.83 82.13
CA MET A 1 6.78 11.62 81.87
C MET A 1 6.01 11.82 80.60
N ALA A 2 6.53 11.45 79.47
CA ALA A 2 5.88 11.59 78.19
C ALA A 2 6.15 10.27 77.43
N LEU A 3 5.08 9.59 77.08
CA LEU A 3 5.08 8.38 76.31
C LEU A 3 4.89 8.75 74.84
N THR A 4 5.90 8.46 74.01
CA THR A 4 5.86 8.54 72.56
C THR A 4 5.35 7.23 71.99
N ARG A 5 4.34 7.27 71.13
CA ARG A 5 3.89 6.16 70.31
C ARG A 5 4.47 6.31 68.89
N PRO A 6 4.95 5.24 68.25
CA PRO A 6 5.32 5.25 66.82
C PRO A 6 4.10 4.97 65.94
N ILE A 7 4.03 5.71 64.84
CA ILE A 7 3.04 5.56 63.79
C ILE A 7 3.47 4.37 62.88
N GLY A 8 2.63 3.34 62.83
CA GLY A 8 2.83 2.22 61.93
C GLY A 8 2.30 2.52 60.52
N TRP A 9 3.11 2.26 59.53
CA TRP A 9 2.72 2.27 58.14
C TRP A 9 1.99 0.98 57.78
N ILE A 10 0.75 1.09 57.35
CA ILE A 10 -0.03 -0.02 56.83
C ILE A 10 0.27 -0.09 55.33
N PHE A 11 1.00 -1.13 54.89
CA PHE A 11 1.07 -1.52 53.51
C PHE A 11 -0.22 -2.26 53.13
N ALA A 12 -1.03 -1.65 52.27
CA ALA A 12 -2.13 -2.31 51.62
C ALA A 12 -1.56 -3.14 50.46
N ALA A 13 -1.48 -4.48 50.62
CA ALA A 13 -1.21 -5.40 49.54
C ALA A 13 -2.49 -5.55 48.70
N ALA A 14 -2.49 -5.02 47.49
CA ALA A 14 -3.52 -5.29 46.52
C ALA A 14 -3.29 -6.73 45.99
N ALA A 15 -4.15 -7.66 46.38
CA ALA A 15 -4.21 -8.98 45.83
C ALA A 15 -4.81 -8.91 44.42
N ALA A 16 -4.00 -9.18 43.41
CA ALA A 16 -4.47 -9.42 42.05
C ALA A 16 -5.21 -10.77 42.00
N LEU A 17 -6.53 -10.75 41.91
CA LEU A 17 -7.31 -11.92 41.56
C LEU A 17 -7.10 -12.23 40.08
N ALA A 18 -6.34 -13.27 39.77
CA ALA A 18 -6.34 -13.90 38.46
C ALA A 18 -7.62 -14.69 38.30
N LEU A 19 -8.61 -14.15 37.59
CA LEU A 19 -9.73 -14.91 37.08
C LEU A 19 -9.31 -15.65 35.81
N ALA A 20 -9.04 -16.93 35.95
CA ALA A 20 -8.95 -17.84 34.83
C ALA A 20 -10.34 -17.98 34.23
N ALA A 21 -10.64 -17.27 33.16
CA ALA A 21 -11.81 -17.52 32.33
C ALA A 21 -11.48 -18.65 31.35
N CYS A 22 -12.08 -19.80 31.57
CA CYS A 22 -12.14 -20.89 30.60
C CYS A 22 -13.04 -20.48 29.42
N GLY A 23 -12.52 -20.67 28.22
CA GLY A 23 -13.27 -21.09 27.02
C GLY A 23 -14.43 -20.21 26.56
N GLY A 24 -14.12 -19.25 25.72
CA GLY A 24 -15.04 -18.68 24.76
C GLY A 24 -14.21 -18.22 23.56
N GLY A 25 -14.50 -18.76 22.37
CA GLY A 25 -13.84 -18.34 21.14
C GLY A 25 -14.09 -16.87 20.86
N GLY A 26 -13.24 -16.02 21.40
CA GLY A 26 -13.20 -14.59 21.08
C GLY A 26 -12.69 -14.42 19.65
N SER A 27 -13.45 -13.71 18.83
CA SER A 27 -12.97 -13.26 17.52
C SER A 27 -11.68 -12.48 17.72
N PRO A 28 -10.64 -12.72 16.88
CA PRO A 28 -9.43 -11.90 16.92
C PRO A 28 -9.80 -10.47 16.60
N GLY A 29 -9.72 -9.56 17.55
CA GLY A 29 -10.00 -8.15 17.34
C GLY A 29 -10.83 -7.44 18.40
N ASP A 30 -11.15 -8.05 19.54
CA ASP A 30 -11.79 -7.36 20.65
C ASP A 30 -10.81 -6.34 21.29
N VAL A 31 -10.77 -5.15 20.69
CA VAL A 31 -10.16 -3.98 21.32
C VAL A 31 -11.21 -3.42 22.29
N HIS A 32 -10.98 -3.62 23.57
CA HIS A 32 -11.88 -3.10 24.59
C HIS A 32 -11.88 -1.56 24.59
N PRO A 33 -13.06 -0.91 24.68
CA PRO A 33 -13.15 0.55 24.78
C PRO A 33 -12.34 1.06 25.96
N GLY A 34 -11.45 2.02 25.72
CA GLY A 34 -10.65 2.66 26.75
C GLY A 34 -9.31 2.00 27.09
N THR A 35 -8.92 0.95 26.42
CA THR A 35 -7.54 0.44 26.51
C THR A 35 -6.65 1.30 25.61
N GLU A 36 -5.79 2.09 26.22
CA GLU A 36 -4.74 2.80 25.49
C GLU A 36 -3.76 1.75 24.95
N ILE A 37 -3.82 1.48 23.65
CA ILE A 37 -2.89 0.56 23.01
C ILE A 37 -1.53 1.26 23.00
N THR A 38 -0.52 0.62 23.57
CA THR A 38 0.85 1.12 23.48
C THR A 38 1.24 1.19 22.02
N ILE A 39 1.36 2.40 21.49
CA ILE A 39 1.69 2.64 20.09
C ILE A 39 3.13 2.20 19.86
N VAL A 40 3.32 1.18 19.04
CA VAL A 40 4.63 0.84 18.50
C VAL A 40 5.01 1.93 17.51
N PRO A 41 6.21 2.52 17.60
CA PRO A 41 6.66 3.50 16.63
C PRO A 41 6.62 2.91 15.22
N GLY A 42 6.13 3.66 14.27
CA GLY A 42 6.15 3.34 12.87
C GLY A 42 6.77 4.49 12.06
N GLU A 43 6.91 4.30 10.76
CA GLU A 43 7.35 5.35 9.86
C GLU A 43 6.39 6.55 9.96
N PRO A 44 6.87 7.78 10.23
CA PRO A 44 6.01 8.94 10.43
C PRO A 44 5.09 9.16 9.22
N ASN A 45 3.80 9.37 9.48
CA ASN A 45 2.78 9.63 8.45
C ASN A 45 2.63 8.54 7.38
N ALA A 46 3.12 7.32 7.61
CA ALA A 46 3.06 6.23 6.64
C ALA A 46 1.67 5.61 6.50
N PHE A 47 0.77 5.79 7.48
CA PHE A 47 -0.55 5.19 7.47
C PHE A 47 -1.42 5.74 6.35
N LEU A 48 -2.07 4.85 5.62
CA LEU A 48 -2.84 5.11 4.42
C LEU A 48 -2.05 5.81 3.30
N LEU A 49 -0.73 5.83 3.39
CA LEU A 49 0.13 6.20 2.27
C LEU A 49 0.49 4.97 1.46
N PHE A 50 0.43 5.10 0.16
CA PHE A 50 0.87 4.02 -0.72
C PHE A 50 2.38 3.76 -0.47
N PRO A 51 2.81 2.51 -0.17
CA PRO A 51 4.20 2.23 0.23
C PRO A 51 5.24 2.55 -0.83
N ASN A 52 4.81 2.74 -2.07
CA ASN A 52 5.63 3.17 -3.19
C ASN A 52 5.00 4.43 -3.79
N PRO A 53 5.13 5.59 -3.13
CA PRO A 53 4.45 6.81 -3.53
C PRO A 53 4.92 7.29 -4.90
N GLN A 54 3.97 7.75 -5.70
CA GLN A 54 4.27 8.33 -7.00
C GLN A 54 4.91 9.69 -6.82
N VAL A 55 5.99 9.95 -7.55
CA VAL A 55 6.70 11.24 -7.54
C VAL A 55 6.20 12.10 -8.69
N GLN A 56 5.77 13.31 -8.37
CA GLN A 56 5.32 14.27 -9.35
C GLN A 56 6.50 14.87 -10.14
N PRO A 57 6.25 15.51 -11.30
CA PRO A 57 7.29 16.18 -12.06
C PRO A 57 8.08 17.24 -11.26
N ASP A 58 7.44 17.90 -10.29
CA ASP A 58 8.07 18.89 -9.39
C ASP A 58 8.82 18.26 -8.20
N GLY A 59 8.84 16.92 -8.10
CA GLY A 59 9.48 16.18 -7.02
C GLY A 59 8.61 15.94 -5.80
N SER A 60 7.40 16.50 -5.72
CA SER A 60 6.46 16.24 -4.63
C SER A 60 5.87 14.82 -4.70
N LEU A 61 5.33 14.34 -3.58
CA LEU A 61 4.63 13.05 -3.56
C LEU A 61 3.15 13.22 -3.87
N GLN A 62 2.60 12.36 -4.71
CA GLN A 62 1.18 12.39 -5.05
C GLN A 62 0.27 12.29 -3.82
N THR A 63 0.69 11.56 -2.81
CA THR A 63 -0.09 11.33 -1.58
C THR A 63 -0.27 12.57 -0.71
N THR A 64 0.55 13.59 -0.91
CA THR A 64 0.50 14.85 -0.16
C THR A 64 0.23 16.08 -1.03
N SER A 65 -0.01 15.89 -2.32
CA SER A 65 -0.18 16.98 -3.28
C SER A 65 -1.67 17.32 -3.52
N PRO A 66 -2.17 18.48 -3.07
CA PRO A 66 -3.53 18.94 -3.42
C PRO A 66 -3.75 19.04 -4.93
N ALA A 67 -2.70 19.38 -5.70
CA ALA A 67 -2.75 19.45 -7.15
C ALA A 67 -3.03 18.07 -7.78
N TYR A 68 -2.51 17.00 -7.17
CA TYR A 68 -2.81 15.64 -7.59
C TYR A 68 -4.32 15.33 -7.46
N ALA A 69 -4.91 15.61 -6.30
CA ALA A 69 -6.33 15.39 -6.06
C ALA A 69 -7.21 16.26 -7.00
N GLN A 70 -6.78 17.50 -7.24
CA GLN A 70 -7.47 18.39 -8.18
C GLN A 70 -7.45 17.81 -9.60
N ALA A 71 -6.30 17.32 -10.08
CA ALA A 71 -6.19 16.67 -11.39
C ALA A 71 -7.01 15.38 -11.47
N TYR A 72 -7.04 14.60 -10.39
CA TYR A 72 -7.88 13.42 -10.28
C TYR A 72 -9.37 13.77 -10.48
N TYR A 73 -9.86 14.73 -9.73
CA TYR A 73 -11.27 15.15 -9.87
C TYR A 73 -11.58 15.80 -11.21
N ALA A 74 -10.66 16.58 -11.77
CA ALA A 74 -10.82 17.10 -13.13
C ALA A 74 -10.91 15.97 -14.17
N ALA A 75 -10.22 14.84 -13.95
CA ALA A 75 -10.28 13.70 -14.85
C ALA A 75 -11.61 12.94 -14.76
N ILE A 76 -12.14 12.72 -13.53
CA ILE A 76 -13.36 11.92 -13.33
C ILE A 76 -14.67 12.73 -13.34
N ASP A 77 -14.59 14.04 -13.17
CA ASP A 77 -15.73 14.98 -13.13
C ASP A 77 -15.34 16.36 -13.68
N PRO A 78 -14.97 16.47 -14.98
CA PRO A 78 -14.43 17.69 -15.56
C PRO A 78 -15.41 18.87 -15.54
N ASN A 79 -16.70 18.61 -15.43
CA ASN A 79 -17.76 19.63 -15.42
C ASN A 79 -18.26 19.97 -14.01
N ASN A 80 -17.64 19.45 -12.96
CA ASN A 80 -18.04 19.64 -11.56
C ASN A 80 -19.53 19.31 -11.31
N THR A 81 -20.02 18.27 -11.94
CA THR A 81 -21.40 17.78 -11.76
C THR A 81 -21.59 17.03 -10.44
N LYS A 82 -20.48 16.71 -9.76
CA LYS A 82 -20.41 15.94 -8.52
C LYS A 82 -19.53 16.64 -7.46
N ASP A 83 -19.49 17.97 -7.49
CA ASP A 83 -18.69 18.80 -6.59
C ASP A 83 -19.30 18.94 -5.18
N THR A 84 -20.52 18.43 -4.98
CA THR A 84 -21.15 18.31 -3.66
C THR A 84 -21.80 16.95 -3.48
N LEU A 85 -21.94 16.51 -2.23
CA LEU A 85 -22.63 15.26 -1.88
C LEU A 85 -24.04 15.20 -2.46
N ALA A 86 -24.78 16.31 -2.40
CA ALA A 86 -26.12 16.39 -2.96
C ALA A 86 -26.14 16.15 -4.48
N LYS A 87 -25.29 16.83 -5.22
CA LYS A 87 -25.15 16.62 -6.67
C LYS A 87 -24.69 15.21 -6.99
N TRP A 88 -23.69 14.70 -6.25
CA TRP A 88 -23.20 13.34 -6.44
C TRP A 88 -24.30 12.30 -6.21
N LYS A 89 -25.13 12.46 -5.16
CA LYS A 89 -26.30 11.59 -4.91
C LYS A 89 -27.32 11.68 -6.05
N ALA A 90 -27.64 12.88 -6.53
CA ALA A 90 -28.58 13.07 -7.61
C ALA A 90 -28.12 12.41 -8.91
N VAL A 91 -26.84 12.62 -9.31
CA VAL A 91 -26.26 11.99 -10.51
C VAL A 91 -26.26 10.47 -10.41
N ASN A 92 -26.02 9.92 -9.21
CA ASN A 92 -26.03 8.48 -8.97
C ASN A 92 -27.43 7.91 -8.67
N GLY A 93 -28.48 8.71 -8.80
CA GLY A 93 -29.87 8.26 -8.76
C GLY A 93 -30.44 8.01 -7.38
N PHE A 94 -29.80 8.44 -6.28
CA PHE A 94 -30.30 8.21 -4.91
C PHE A 94 -31.66 8.87 -4.64
N ASP A 95 -32.00 9.89 -5.40
CA ASP A 95 -33.26 10.63 -5.27
C ASP A 95 -34.34 10.12 -6.23
N THR A 96 -34.04 9.06 -7.01
CA THR A 96 -35.00 8.49 -7.96
C THR A 96 -35.74 7.30 -7.36
N GLY A 97 -36.97 7.09 -7.77
CA GLY A 97 -37.75 5.90 -7.36
C GLY A 97 -37.38 4.62 -8.12
N THR A 98 -36.39 4.66 -9.03
CA THR A 98 -35.96 3.53 -9.86
C THR A 98 -34.68 2.90 -9.32
N GLY A 99 -34.38 1.65 -9.71
CA GLY A 99 -33.20 0.93 -9.21
C GLY A 99 -33.41 0.28 -7.84
N ARG A 100 -32.33 -0.30 -7.29
CA ARG A 100 -32.36 -1.00 -5.98
C ARG A 100 -31.45 -0.26 -5.01
N GLN A 101 -31.90 -0.05 -3.79
CA GLN A 101 -31.13 0.62 -2.74
C GLN A 101 -31.22 -0.16 -1.44
N VAL A 102 -30.09 -0.27 -0.74
CA VAL A 102 -30.00 -0.88 0.61
C VAL A 102 -29.14 0.01 1.51
N THR A 103 -29.44 -0.05 2.81
CA THR A 103 -28.65 0.65 3.82
C THR A 103 -28.31 -0.31 4.95
N VAL A 104 -27.03 -0.36 5.35
CA VAL A 104 -26.56 -1.15 6.47
C VAL A 104 -25.81 -0.28 7.46
N VAL A 105 -25.83 -0.68 8.75
CA VAL A 105 -25.14 0.02 9.83
C VAL A 105 -24.37 -0.99 10.68
N PHE A 106 -23.09 -0.77 10.85
CA PHE A 106 -22.21 -1.65 11.62
C PHE A 106 -21.02 -0.89 12.20
N GLY A 107 -20.39 -1.46 13.23
CA GLY A 107 -19.11 -1.04 13.75
C GLY A 107 -17.98 -1.73 12.99
N ASP A 108 -17.05 -0.93 12.50
CA ASP A 108 -15.87 -1.42 11.79
C ASP A 108 -14.76 -1.68 12.80
N VAL A 109 -14.56 -2.93 13.16
CA VAL A 109 -13.60 -3.32 14.20
C VAL A 109 -12.24 -3.73 13.66
N ARG A 110 -12.09 -3.87 12.35
CA ARG A 110 -10.85 -4.37 11.72
C ARG A 110 -10.15 -3.41 10.78
N ASP A 111 -10.77 -2.31 10.39
CA ASP A 111 -10.23 -1.40 9.38
C ASP A 111 -9.88 -0.04 10.02
N LEU A 112 -10.85 0.84 10.18
CA LEU A 112 -10.64 2.21 10.65
C LEU A 112 -11.32 2.53 12.00
N GLY A 113 -12.15 1.63 12.51
CA GLY A 113 -12.77 1.76 13.82
C GLY A 113 -14.02 2.62 13.89
N PHE A 114 -14.60 2.98 12.76
CA PHE A 114 -15.80 3.82 12.70
C PHE A 114 -17.09 3.06 12.95
N GLY A 115 -18.11 3.75 13.47
CA GLY A 115 -19.49 3.38 13.19
C GLY A 115 -19.80 3.78 11.76
N ARG A 116 -20.18 2.83 10.91
CA ARG A 116 -20.44 3.07 9.49
C ARG A 116 -21.90 2.90 9.17
N ARG A 117 -22.46 3.91 8.48
CA ARG A 117 -23.74 3.78 7.80
C ARG A 117 -23.48 3.85 6.30
N ILE A 118 -23.67 2.73 5.62
CA ILE A 118 -23.42 2.61 4.18
C ILE A 118 -24.74 2.49 3.46
N THR A 119 -24.99 3.41 2.54
CA THR A 119 -26.11 3.31 1.61
C THR A 119 -25.57 2.98 0.22
N ALA A 120 -25.97 1.85 -0.29
CA ALA A 120 -25.58 1.35 -1.60
C ALA A 120 -26.74 1.35 -2.57
N ARG A 121 -26.43 1.55 -3.84
CA ARG A 121 -27.42 1.59 -4.92
C ARG A 121 -26.91 0.88 -6.16
N GLN A 122 -27.79 0.12 -6.80
CA GLN A 122 -27.64 -0.39 -8.16
C GLN A 122 -28.67 0.29 -9.05
N ASN A 123 -28.20 0.97 -10.08
CA ASN A 123 -29.03 1.61 -11.09
C ASN A 123 -29.51 0.59 -12.15
N PRO A 124 -30.61 0.88 -12.89
CA PRO A 124 -31.10 -0.02 -13.93
C PRO A 124 -30.11 -0.33 -15.06
N ASP A 125 -29.12 0.52 -15.28
CA ASP A 125 -28.05 0.35 -16.25
C ASP A 125 -26.86 -0.48 -15.70
N GLY A 126 -26.96 -0.98 -14.47
CA GLY A 126 -25.93 -1.78 -13.81
C GLY A 126 -24.82 -0.95 -13.14
N THR A 127 -24.87 0.38 -13.20
CA THR A 127 -23.93 1.21 -12.43
C THR A 127 -24.22 1.10 -10.94
N LEU A 128 -23.14 1.23 -10.13
CA LEU A 128 -23.22 1.11 -8.68
C LEU A 128 -22.73 2.40 -8.01
N ALA A 129 -23.33 2.72 -6.89
CA ALA A 129 -22.87 3.81 -6.05
C ALA A 129 -23.03 3.48 -4.57
N PHE A 130 -22.03 3.86 -3.78
CA PHE A 130 -21.99 3.67 -2.33
C PHE A 130 -21.61 4.99 -1.69
N PHE A 131 -22.37 5.44 -0.70
CA PHE A 131 -21.85 6.46 0.19
C PHE A 131 -21.86 5.97 1.63
N THR A 132 -20.79 6.35 2.34
CA THR A 132 -20.56 5.93 3.70
C THR A 132 -20.47 7.16 4.60
N GLU A 133 -21.38 7.24 5.55
CA GLU A 133 -21.32 8.17 6.66
C GLU A 133 -20.50 7.51 7.78
N ASN A 134 -19.39 8.12 8.17
CA ASN A 134 -18.44 7.57 9.14
C ASN A 134 -18.51 8.35 10.45
N TYR A 135 -18.78 7.63 11.54
CA TYR A 135 -19.02 8.19 12.86
C TYR A 135 -17.91 7.80 13.83
N LEU A 136 -17.36 8.79 14.52
CA LEU A 136 -16.32 8.64 15.53
C LEU A 136 -16.61 9.52 16.73
N VAL A 137 -16.92 8.90 17.86
CA VAL A 137 -17.08 9.60 19.12
C VAL A 137 -15.70 9.74 19.74
N LYS A 138 -15.11 10.91 19.57
CA LYS A 138 -13.76 11.20 20.09
C LYS A 138 -13.79 11.40 21.58
N THR A 139 -13.03 10.59 22.29
CA THR A 139 -12.64 10.85 23.68
C THR A 139 -11.16 11.23 23.67
N GLY A 140 -10.87 12.52 23.64
CA GLY A 140 -9.51 13.02 23.46
C GLY A 140 -9.03 12.95 22.00
N ALA A 141 -7.75 12.67 21.78
CA ALA A 141 -7.13 12.54 20.44
C ALA A 141 -7.15 11.11 19.90
N ALA A 142 -7.83 10.18 20.57
CA ALA A 142 -7.77 8.77 20.21
C ALA A 142 -8.64 8.45 18.99
N TYR A 143 -8.04 7.80 18.01
CA TYR A 143 -8.71 7.05 16.95
C TYR A 143 -8.74 5.58 17.35
N GLY A 144 -9.82 4.90 17.05
CA GLY A 144 -9.94 3.47 17.30
C GLY A 144 -11.39 3.04 17.38
N PHE A 145 -11.61 1.72 17.37
CA PHE A 145 -12.94 1.17 17.49
C PHE A 145 -13.51 1.42 18.90
N SER A 146 -14.80 1.80 18.92
CA SER A 146 -15.60 1.85 20.13
C SER A 146 -17.05 1.52 19.79
N PRO A 147 -17.79 0.74 20.62
CA PRO A 147 -19.22 0.50 20.43
C PRO A 147 -20.05 1.78 20.34
N VAL A 148 -19.63 2.85 20.99
CA VAL A 148 -20.33 4.16 20.91
C VAL A 148 -20.28 4.76 19.49
N ASN A 149 -19.30 4.39 18.67
CA ASN A 149 -19.25 4.81 17.26
C ASN A 149 -20.40 4.18 16.47
N LEU A 150 -20.68 2.90 16.73
CA LEU A 150 -21.82 2.19 16.14
C LEU A 150 -23.16 2.83 16.55
N GLU A 151 -23.33 3.10 17.84
CA GLU A 151 -24.56 3.75 18.33
C GLU A 151 -24.74 5.15 17.72
N ALA A 152 -23.65 5.93 17.59
CA ALA A 152 -23.70 7.22 16.90
C ALA A 152 -24.13 7.08 15.44
N ALA A 153 -23.69 6.02 14.73
CA ALA A 153 -24.13 5.74 13.36
C ALA A 153 -25.60 5.34 13.26
N ILE A 154 -26.14 4.65 14.28
CA ILE A 154 -27.55 4.27 14.34
C ILE A 154 -28.44 5.51 14.47
N VAL A 155 -28.13 6.39 15.43
CA VAL A 155 -28.90 7.61 15.66
C VAL A 155 -28.54 8.77 14.72
N ARG A 156 -27.51 8.59 13.88
CA ARG A 156 -26.98 9.60 12.95
C ARG A 156 -26.57 10.88 13.69
N ASP A 157 -25.79 10.72 14.76
CA ASP A 157 -25.32 11.85 15.55
C ASP A 157 -24.44 12.80 14.70
N PRO A 158 -24.90 14.03 14.41
CA PRO A 158 -24.15 14.95 13.57
C PRO A 158 -22.83 15.41 14.22
N ASN A 159 -22.69 15.30 15.54
CA ASN A 159 -21.47 15.71 16.24
C ASN A 159 -20.38 14.62 16.16
N ALA A 160 -20.76 13.39 15.87
CA ALA A 160 -19.86 12.27 15.70
C ALA A 160 -19.54 11.97 14.23
N LEU A 161 -20.24 12.59 13.27
CA LEU A 161 -19.97 12.42 11.85
C LEU A 161 -18.64 13.09 11.48
N VAL A 162 -17.65 12.32 11.06
CA VAL A 162 -16.29 12.83 10.81
C VAL A 162 -15.96 12.97 9.33
N TYR A 163 -16.48 12.12 8.47
CA TYR A 163 -16.39 12.31 7.01
C TYR A 163 -17.43 11.47 6.25
N VAL A 164 -17.71 11.88 5.00
CA VAL A 164 -18.58 11.16 4.09
C VAL A 164 -17.79 10.78 2.85
N ALA A 165 -17.62 9.48 2.63
CA ALA A 165 -17.01 8.95 1.42
C ALA A 165 -18.07 8.57 0.39
N GLY A 166 -17.80 8.85 -0.88
CA GLY A 166 -18.58 8.35 -2.01
C GLY A 166 -17.73 7.46 -2.91
N ILE A 167 -18.25 6.33 -3.31
CA ILE A 167 -17.63 5.46 -4.32
C ILE A 167 -18.66 5.15 -5.38
N GLU A 168 -18.33 5.35 -6.64
CA GLU A 168 -19.18 4.94 -7.75
C GLU A 168 -18.43 4.01 -8.70
N PHE A 169 -19.14 3.02 -9.22
CA PHE A 169 -18.66 2.14 -10.28
C PHE A 169 -19.52 2.41 -11.53
N SER A 170 -19.00 3.26 -12.42
CA SER A 170 -19.72 3.84 -13.53
C SER A 170 -18.76 4.21 -14.67
N PRO A 171 -19.24 4.48 -15.90
CA PRO A 171 -18.40 4.93 -17.02
C PRO A 171 -17.63 6.22 -16.69
N GLY A 172 -16.51 6.45 -17.38
CA GLY A 172 -15.81 7.72 -17.36
C GLY A 172 -16.62 8.85 -18.00
N PRO A 173 -16.18 10.13 -17.87
CA PRO A 173 -16.86 11.27 -18.49
C PRO A 173 -17.02 11.16 -20.02
N ALA A 174 -16.10 10.46 -20.69
CA ALA A 174 -16.16 10.16 -22.12
C ALA A 174 -16.82 8.80 -22.43
N GLY A 175 -17.47 8.16 -21.45
CA GLY A 175 -18.02 6.81 -21.59
C GLY A 175 -16.99 5.72 -21.33
N GLY A 176 -17.18 4.54 -21.94
CA GLY A 176 -16.30 3.39 -21.79
C GLY A 176 -16.72 2.42 -20.70
N ALA A 177 -15.82 1.51 -20.31
CA ALA A 177 -16.07 0.54 -19.25
C ALA A 177 -16.23 1.21 -17.89
N ASN A 178 -17.04 0.61 -17.02
CA ASN A 178 -17.20 1.05 -15.64
C ASN A 178 -15.88 0.88 -14.88
N PHE A 179 -15.58 1.85 -14.01
CA PHE A 179 -14.46 1.78 -13.06
C PHE A 179 -14.80 2.48 -11.75
N ALA A 180 -14.09 2.14 -10.68
CA ALA A 180 -14.32 2.73 -9.37
C ALA A 180 -13.74 4.17 -9.30
N LYS A 181 -14.55 5.10 -8.81
CA LYS A 181 -14.18 6.51 -8.57
C LYS A 181 -14.46 6.85 -7.12
N PHE A 182 -13.56 7.58 -6.51
CA PHE A 182 -13.55 7.88 -5.08
C PHE A 182 -13.77 9.36 -4.83
N TYR A 183 -14.66 9.67 -3.90
CA TYR A 183 -15.00 11.04 -3.51
C TYR A 183 -14.95 11.16 -1.98
N ASN A 184 -14.55 12.32 -1.51
CA ASN A 184 -14.68 12.74 -0.13
C ASN A 184 -15.46 14.03 -0.06
N PHE A 185 -16.35 14.15 0.93
CA PHE A 185 -17.22 15.32 1.10
C PHE A 185 -17.12 15.84 2.53
N ASN A 186 -16.97 17.16 2.64
CA ASN A 186 -17.01 17.86 3.90
C ASN A 186 -18.36 17.65 4.61
N VAL A 187 -18.33 17.27 5.86
CA VAL A 187 -19.54 16.90 6.62
C VAL A 187 -20.46 18.06 6.94
N VAL A 188 -19.93 19.29 6.95
CA VAL A 188 -20.67 20.51 7.27
C VAL A 188 -21.24 21.15 6.01
N THR A 189 -20.41 21.30 4.98
CA THR A 189 -20.77 22.02 3.75
C THR A 189 -21.28 21.10 2.65
N GLY A 190 -20.99 19.81 2.72
CA GLY A 190 -21.24 18.83 1.67
C GLY A 190 -20.36 19.01 0.42
N VAL A 191 -19.41 19.93 0.43
CA VAL A 191 -18.52 20.19 -0.71
C VAL A 191 -17.47 19.09 -0.82
N ARG A 192 -17.14 18.70 -2.04
CA ARG A 192 -16.06 17.74 -2.35
C ARG A 192 -14.70 18.30 -1.91
N GLU A 193 -13.92 17.49 -1.23
CA GLU A 193 -12.60 17.87 -0.72
C GLU A 193 -11.48 17.11 -1.45
N ASN A 194 -10.39 17.82 -1.69
CA ASN A 194 -9.19 17.26 -2.30
C ASN A 194 -8.32 16.49 -1.32
N MET A 195 -8.40 16.85 -0.04
CA MET A 195 -7.60 16.27 1.02
C MET A 195 -8.51 15.68 2.09
N VAL A 196 -8.06 14.61 2.74
CA VAL A 196 -8.82 13.96 3.81
C VAL A 196 -7.88 13.35 4.85
N ASP A 197 -8.22 13.55 6.11
CA ASP A 197 -7.64 12.83 7.26
C ASP A 197 -8.61 11.74 7.71
N ILE A 198 -8.34 10.50 7.32
CA ILE A 198 -9.20 9.35 7.63
C ILE A 198 -8.80 8.69 8.95
N ASP A 199 -7.53 8.69 9.29
CA ASP A 199 -6.98 7.92 10.42
C ASP A 199 -6.39 8.79 11.54
N GLY A 200 -6.58 10.10 11.50
CA GLY A 200 -6.04 11.04 12.49
C GLY A 200 -4.54 11.30 12.38
N ARG A 201 -3.94 10.98 11.23
CA ARG A 201 -2.51 11.13 10.98
C ARG A 201 -2.19 12.16 9.90
N GLY A 202 -3.09 13.10 9.73
CA GLY A 202 -2.94 14.22 8.81
C GLY A 202 -3.55 13.98 7.44
N ASP A 203 -3.73 15.09 6.75
CA ASP A 203 -4.38 15.14 5.44
C ASP A 203 -3.58 14.43 4.36
N LYS A 204 -4.29 13.65 3.55
CA LYS A 204 -3.74 12.94 2.39
C LYS A 204 -4.55 13.25 1.15
N ALA A 205 -3.88 13.37 0.02
CA ALA A 205 -4.51 13.74 -1.25
C ALA A 205 -5.34 12.58 -1.83
N MET A 206 -6.56 12.89 -2.25
CA MET A 206 -7.42 11.95 -2.96
C MET A 206 -6.81 11.57 -4.34
N PRO A 207 -6.94 10.32 -4.80
CA PRO A 207 -7.59 9.17 -4.16
C PRO A 207 -6.63 8.29 -3.31
N GLY A 208 -5.45 8.81 -2.93
CA GLY A 208 -4.39 8.06 -2.24
C GLY A 208 -4.87 7.15 -1.10
N PRO A 209 -5.55 7.68 -0.07
CA PRO A 209 -6.00 6.87 1.06
C PRO A 209 -7.04 5.81 0.66
N CYS A 210 -7.85 6.07 -0.37
CA CYS A 210 -8.82 5.09 -0.84
C CYS A 210 -8.14 3.90 -1.54
N ILE A 211 -7.20 4.17 -2.46
CA ILE A 211 -6.50 3.09 -3.16
C ILE A 211 -5.55 2.30 -2.26
N ALA A 212 -5.20 2.82 -1.10
CA ALA A 212 -4.42 2.07 -0.11
C ALA A 212 -5.14 0.76 0.31
N CYS A 213 -6.47 0.80 0.46
CA CYS A 213 -7.30 -0.36 0.81
C CYS A 213 -8.05 -0.93 -0.40
N HIS A 214 -8.59 -0.06 -1.28
CA HIS A 214 -9.38 -0.46 -2.43
C HIS A 214 -8.53 -1.01 -3.61
N GLY A 215 -7.24 -1.16 -3.43
CA GLY A 215 -6.34 -1.55 -4.49
C GLY A 215 -6.19 -0.46 -5.55
N GLY A 216 -5.51 -0.79 -6.62
CA GLY A 216 -5.24 0.16 -7.67
C GLY A 216 -3.87 0.80 -7.56
N ARG A 217 -3.70 1.80 -8.37
CA ARG A 217 -2.43 2.50 -8.51
C ARG A 217 -2.70 3.95 -8.91
N ALA A 218 -2.08 4.87 -8.22
CA ALA A 218 -2.02 6.25 -8.66
C ALA A 218 -0.80 6.43 -9.58
N ASP A 219 -1.02 6.74 -10.84
CA ASP A 219 0.06 7.09 -11.75
C ASP A 219 0.49 8.55 -11.54
N ALA A 220 1.75 8.88 -11.85
CA ALA A 220 2.23 10.24 -11.79
C ALA A 220 1.42 11.14 -12.72
N LEU A 221 1.25 12.40 -12.31
CA LEU A 221 0.68 13.41 -13.21
C LEU A 221 1.59 13.62 -14.41
N THR A 222 0.96 13.84 -15.53
CA THR A 222 1.65 14.18 -16.77
C THR A 222 2.04 15.63 -16.79
N PRO A 223 2.93 16.03 -17.71
CA PRO A 223 3.14 17.44 -18.02
C PRO A 223 1.81 18.14 -18.26
N PRO A 224 1.69 19.41 -17.86
CA PRO A 224 0.48 20.19 -18.07
C PRO A 224 0.08 20.23 -19.55
N ASP A 225 -1.23 20.26 -19.80
CA ASP A 225 -1.78 20.56 -21.13
C ASP A 225 -1.48 22.01 -21.54
N ALA A 226 -1.93 22.39 -22.73
CA ALA A 226 -1.74 23.76 -23.25
C ALA A 226 -2.36 24.85 -22.35
N SER A 227 -3.27 24.49 -21.46
CA SER A 227 -3.91 25.38 -20.48
C SER A 227 -3.21 25.38 -19.12
N GLY A 228 -2.11 24.62 -18.96
CA GLY A 228 -1.35 24.52 -17.73
C GLY A 228 -1.93 23.55 -16.71
N ASN A 229 -2.92 22.72 -17.06
CA ASN A 229 -3.52 21.76 -16.15
C ASN A 229 -2.79 20.40 -16.23
N PRO A 230 -2.26 19.87 -15.13
CA PRO A 230 -1.72 18.52 -15.10
C PRO A 230 -2.84 17.51 -15.35
N ARG A 231 -2.51 16.43 -16.03
CA ARG A 231 -3.47 15.40 -16.43
C ARG A 231 -3.06 14.06 -15.89
N PHE A 232 -4.05 13.21 -15.62
CA PHE A 232 -3.81 11.80 -15.39
C PHE A 232 -3.39 11.10 -16.68
N ASN A 233 -2.44 10.17 -16.54
CA ASN A 233 -2.05 9.32 -17.63
C ASN A 233 -3.25 8.50 -18.11
N LEU A 234 -3.36 8.32 -19.43
CA LEU A 234 -4.23 7.31 -20.00
C LEU A 234 -3.66 5.95 -19.64
N LEU A 235 -4.35 5.22 -18.78
CA LEU A 235 -3.91 3.87 -18.44
C LEU A 235 -3.87 3.02 -19.69
N LEU A 236 -2.77 2.34 -19.87
CA LEU A 236 -2.40 1.59 -21.07
C LEU A 236 -3.39 0.52 -21.49
N ASN A 237 -4.26 0.15 -20.63
CA ASN A 237 -5.23 -0.90 -20.82
C ASN A 237 -6.62 -0.45 -20.97
N THR A 238 -6.83 0.78 -20.82
CA THR A 238 -8.18 1.24 -20.88
C THR A 238 -8.53 1.45 -22.33
N VAL A 239 -9.64 0.90 -22.69
CA VAL A 239 -10.40 1.37 -23.83
C VAL A 239 -10.30 2.89 -23.83
N SER A 240 -9.83 3.47 -24.91
CA SER A 240 -9.59 4.90 -25.06
C SER A 240 -10.70 5.74 -24.39
N GLY A 241 -10.33 6.60 -23.45
CA GLY A 241 -11.27 7.51 -22.81
C GLY A 241 -11.52 7.33 -21.32
N THR A 242 -10.96 6.33 -20.63
CA THR A 242 -11.13 6.18 -19.18
C THR A 242 -10.05 6.93 -18.41
N ARG A 243 -9.99 8.23 -18.53
CA ARG A 243 -9.09 9.07 -17.73
C ARG A 243 -9.52 9.06 -16.26
N GLY A 244 -8.55 9.00 -15.36
CA GLY A 244 -8.77 8.97 -13.91
C GLY A 244 -9.09 7.58 -13.35
N ASP A 245 -9.02 6.51 -14.16
CA ASP A 245 -9.10 5.14 -13.66
C ASP A 245 -7.79 4.75 -12.97
N VAL A 246 -7.81 4.79 -11.66
CA VAL A 246 -6.69 4.36 -10.80
C VAL A 246 -6.70 2.85 -10.55
N LEU A 247 -7.50 2.07 -11.26
CA LEU A 247 -7.66 0.63 -11.12
C LEU A 247 -8.13 0.19 -9.72
N GLY A 248 -8.73 1.08 -8.96
CA GLY A 248 -9.36 0.75 -7.69
C GLY A 248 -10.61 -0.10 -7.90
N GLN A 249 -10.98 -0.88 -6.89
CA GLN A 249 -12.13 -1.77 -6.92
C GLN A 249 -12.98 -1.65 -5.65
N LEU A 250 -14.14 -2.24 -5.66
CA LEU A 250 -14.99 -2.40 -4.48
C LEU A 250 -14.51 -3.62 -3.69
N PRO A 251 -14.15 -3.48 -2.39
CA PRO A 251 -13.77 -4.63 -1.57
C PRO A 251 -14.98 -5.45 -1.16
N PRO A 252 -14.81 -6.76 -0.89
CA PRO A 252 -15.81 -7.57 -0.23
C PRO A 252 -16.20 -7.01 1.13
N PHE A 253 -17.49 -7.10 1.46
CA PHE A 253 -17.96 -6.91 2.83
C PHE A 253 -17.73 -8.21 3.61
N GLU A 254 -16.67 -8.26 4.41
CA GLU A 254 -16.37 -9.38 5.29
C GLU A 254 -17.22 -9.28 6.57
N VAL A 255 -18.47 -9.72 6.49
CA VAL A 255 -19.51 -9.49 7.52
C VAL A 255 -19.13 -10.01 8.90
N SER A 256 -18.32 -11.07 8.95
CA SER A 256 -17.80 -11.63 10.21
C SER A 256 -16.85 -10.67 10.96
N THR A 257 -16.35 -9.64 10.30
CA THR A 257 -15.46 -8.65 10.91
C THR A 257 -16.20 -7.41 11.41
N PHE A 258 -17.53 -7.39 11.30
CA PHE A 258 -18.34 -6.24 11.70
C PHE A 258 -18.99 -6.48 13.06
N GLN A 259 -19.09 -5.42 13.84
CA GLN A 259 -19.90 -5.41 15.04
C GLN A 259 -21.30 -4.88 14.69
N PHE A 260 -22.31 -5.55 15.21
CA PHE A 260 -23.70 -5.18 15.06
C PHE A 260 -24.29 -4.77 16.41
N SER A 261 -25.32 -3.90 16.38
CA SER A 261 -26.06 -3.50 17.56
C SER A 261 -27.14 -4.54 17.91
N GLU A 262 -27.52 -4.58 19.18
CA GLU A 262 -28.72 -5.32 19.63
C GLU A 262 -29.99 -4.49 19.42
N THR A 263 -29.90 -3.27 18.96
CA THR A 263 -31.04 -2.38 18.67
C THR A 263 -31.87 -2.97 17.52
N PRO A 264 -33.18 -3.14 17.65
CA PRO A 264 -34.05 -3.63 16.57
C PRO A 264 -33.88 -2.84 15.27
N GLY A 265 -33.78 -3.55 14.15
CA GLY A 265 -33.49 -3.01 12.83
C GLY A 265 -31.99 -2.94 12.51
N TYR A 266 -31.09 -3.13 13.50
CA TYR A 266 -29.64 -3.01 13.33
C TYR A 266 -28.88 -4.25 13.80
N THR A 267 -29.61 -5.32 14.16
CA THR A 267 -28.96 -6.60 14.47
C THR A 267 -28.35 -7.22 13.21
N ARG A 268 -27.38 -8.12 13.39
CA ARG A 268 -26.78 -8.84 12.28
C ARG A 268 -27.85 -9.58 11.45
N ALA A 269 -28.73 -10.30 12.10
CA ALA A 269 -29.75 -11.10 11.43
C ALA A 269 -30.70 -10.27 10.54
N GLU A 270 -31.05 -9.06 10.99
CA GLU A 270 -31.92 -8.16 10.24
C GLU A 270 -31.19 -7.48 9.04
N GLN A 271 -29.87 -7.36 9.10
CA GLN A 271 -29.07 -6.71 8.05
C GLN A 271 -28.41 -7.70 7.07
N GLU A 272 -28.39 -9.00 7.38
CA GLU A 272 -27.64 -10.00 6.63
C GLU A 272 -28.05 -10.05 5.14
N SER A 273 -29.33 -9.97 4.84
CA SER A 273 -29.82 -9.98 3.45
C SER A 273 -29.37 -8.77 2.64
N MET A 274 -29.27 -7.61 3.28
CA MET A 274 -28.79 -6.39 2.66
C MET A 274 -27.28 -6.44 2.42
N LEU A 275 -26.52 -6.97 3.38
CA LEU A 275 -25.09 -7.20 3.24
C LEU A 275 -24.77 -8.20 2.13
N LYS A 276 -25.57 -9.28 2.03
CA LYS A 276 -25.47 -10.23 0.91
C LYS A 276 -25.72 -9.55 -0.43
N THR A 277 -26.78 -8.74 -0.52
CA THR A 277 -27.08 -7.95 -1.74
C THR A 277 -25.91 -7.04 -2.11
N MET A 278 -25.30 -6.35 -1.14
CA MET A 278 -24.11 -5.51 -1.41
C MET A 278 -22.92 -6.33 -1.91
N ASN A 279 -22.65 -7.49 -1.32
CA ASN A 279 -21.61 -8.40 -1.79
C ASN A 279 -21.89 -8.95 -3.21
N GLU A 280 -23.15 -9.20 -3.55
CA GLU A 280 -23.57 -9.57 -4.91
C GLU A 280 -23.23 -8.45 -5.90
N TRP A 281 -23.53 -7.20 -5.57
CA TRP A 281 -23.18 -6.05 -6.40
C TRP A 281 -21.67 -5.86 -6.51
N VAL A 282 -20.93 -6.02 -5.44
CA VAL A 282 -19.46 -5.99 -5.45
C VAL A 282 -18.92 -7.08 -6.38
N LEU A 283 -19.40 -8.31 -6.27
CA LEU A 283 -19.00 -9.42 -7.14
C LEU A 283 -19.27 -9.11 -8.61
N CYS A 284 -20.40 -8.44 -8.92
CA CYS A 284 -20.74 -8.02 -10.27
C CYS A 284 -19.91 -6.86 -10.81
N SER A 285 -19.22 -6.10 -9.94
CA SER A 285 -18.29 -5.04 -10.37
C SER A 285 -16.96 -5.57 -10.88
N TYR A 286 -16.64 -6.83 -10.60
CA TYR A 286 -15.39 -7.44 -11.07
C TYR A 286 -15.48 -7.81 -12.55
N PRO A 287 -14.33 -7.87 -13.28
CA PRO A 287 -14.34 -8.21 -14.68
C PRO A 287 -15.03 -9.56 -14.94
N LEU A 288 -16.01 -9.56 -15.82
CA LEU A 288 -16.75 -10.73 -16.25
C LEU A 288 -16.46 -11.02 -17.72
N PRO A 289 -16.59 -12.30 -18.17
CA PRO A 289 -16.54 -12.60 -19.60
C PRO A 289 -17.65 -11.85 -20.34
N ALA A 290 -17.37 -11.41 -21.56
CA ALA A 290 -18.39 -10.86 -22.43
C ALA A 290 -19.39 -11.95 -22.89
N PRO A 291 -20.67 -11.61 -23.10
CA PRO A 291 -21.32 -10.35 -22.91
C PRO A 291 -21.72 -10.11 -21.43
N SER A 292 -21.27 -9.02 -20.89
CA SER A 292 -21.65 -8.60 -19.54
C SER A 292 -22.91 -7.74 -19.58
N ALA A 293 -24.05 -8.30 -19.92
CA ALA A 293 -25.24 -7.77 -19.30
C ALA A 293 -25.20 -8.24 -17.85
N PHE A 294 -25.46 -7.39 -16.87
CA PHE A 294 -25.61 -7.79 -15.46
C PHE A 294 -26.92 -8.58 -15.28
N PRO A 295 -27.02 -9.82 -15.72
CA PRO A 295 -28.14 -10.65 -15.32
C PRO A 295 -27.93 -10.90 -13.84
N GLU A 296 -28.94 -10.64 -13.04
CA GLU A 296 -28.93 -10.73 -11.59
C GLU A 296 -28.29 -12.02 -11.05
N ASP A 297 -28.28 -13.07 -11.85
CA ASP A 297 -27.70 -14.37 -11.53
C ASP A 297 -26.29 -14.63 -12.11
N ALA A 298 -25.82 -13.86 -13.09
CA ALA A 298 -24.58 -14.21 -13.80
C ALA A 298 -23.35 -14.10 -12.91
N CYS A 299 -23.31 -13.08 -12.04
CA CYS A 299 -22.18 -12.85 -11.16
C CYS A 299 -22.08 -13.86 -10.02
N ARG A 300 -23.19 -14.50 -9.66
CA ARG A 300 -23.23 -15.55 -8.64
C ARG A 300 -22.68 -16.88 -9.16
N ARG A 301 -22.83 -17.16 -10.45
CA ARG A 301 -22.53 -18.47 -11.06
C ARG A 301 -21.21 -18.49 -11.79
N THR A 302 -20.85 -17.42 -12.46
CA THR A 302 -19.61 -17.35 -13.21
C THR A 302 -18.47 -16.83 -12.36
N ALA A 303 -17.33 -17.48 -12.46
CA ALA A 303 -16.10 -16.90 -11.96
C ALA A 303 -15.84 -15.58 -12.69
N SER A 304 -15.52 -14.51 -11.96
CA SER A 304 -14.93 -13.34 -12.56
C SER A 304 -13.65 -13.75 -13.29
N VAL A 305 -13.40 -13.17 -14.45
CA VAL A 305 -12.16 -13.44 -15.20
C VAL A 305 -11.12 -12.37 -14.86
N GLY A 306 -9.87 -12.74 -15.07
CA GLY A 306 -8.75 -11.85 -14.80
C GLY A 306 -8.29 -11.92 -13.35
N GLU A 307 -7.73 -10.83 -12.90
CA GLU A 307 -6.97 -10.79 -11.67
C GLU A 307 -7.77 -10.90 -10.36
N TRP A 308 -9.09 -10.66 -10.41
CA TRP A 308 -9.96 -10.67 -9.23
C TRP A 308 -10.51 -12.05 -8.89
N GLN A 309 -10.31 -13.02 -9.77
CA GLN A 309 -10.90 -14.36 -9.65
C GLN A 309 -10.38 -15.15 -8.45
N GLY A 310 -9.09 -15.00 -8.13
CA GLY A 310 -8.43 -15.78 -7.09
C GLY A 310 -8.43 -15.15 -5.71
N THR A 311 -8.92 -13.92 -5.56
CA THR A 311 -8.85 -13.14 -4.32
C THR A 311 -10.23 -12.67 -3.87
N ALA A 312 -10.60 -11.45 -4.17
CA ALA A 312 -11.84 -10.82 -3.67
C ALA A 312 -13.12 -11.58 -4.05
N ALA A 313 -13.22 -12.05 -5.31
CA ALA A 313 -14.38 -12.85 -5.74
C ALA A 313 -14.47 -14.19 -5.00
N ALA A 314 -13.32 -14.85 -4.80
CA ALA A 314 -13.27 -16.10 -4.05
C ALA A 314 -13.66 -15.92 -2.58
N LEU A 315 -13.29 -14.79 -1.96
CA LEU A 315 -13.70 -14.46 -0.59
C LEU A 315 -15.21 -14.32 -0.45
N ILE A 316 -15.86 -13.56 -1.34
CA ILE A 316 -17.32 -13.42 -1.33
C ILE A 316 -17.99 -14.80 -1.47
N LYS A 317 -17.55 -15.58 -2.46
CA LYS A 317 -18.11 -16.91 -2.70
C LYS A 317 -17.91 -17.85 -1.52
N ALA A 318 -16.71 -17.90 -0.96
CA ALA A 318 -16.41 -18.73 0.20
C ALA A 318 -17.26 -18.33 1.42
N GLY A 319 -17.45 -17.03 1.67
CA GLY A 319 -18.26 -16.52 2.76
C GLY A 319 -19.73 -16.90 2.66
N TYR A 320 -20.26 -17.08 1.44
CA TYR A 320 -21.65 -17.48 1.21
C TYR A 320 -21.80 -18.94 0.71
N GLY A 321 -20.82 -19.80 0.97
CA GLY A 321 -20.92 -21.24 0.75
C GLY A 321 -20.59 -21.73 -0.66
N GLY A 322 -20.01 -20.89 -1.51
CA GLY A 322 -19.53 -21.26 -2.85
C GLY A 322 -20.21 -20.51 -3.99
N ASP A 323 -20.07 -21.06 -5.18
CA ASP A 323 -20.70 -20.54 -6.39
C ASP A 323 -22.23 -20.51 -6.25
N GLY A 324 -22.84 -19.45 -6.75
CA GLY A 324 -24.28 -19.22 -6.59
C GLY A 324 -24.68 -18.65 -5.22
N LEU A 325 -23.73 -18.45 -4.31
CA LEU A 325 -23.95 -17.87 -2.98
C LEU A 325 -25.11 -18.54 -2.23
N PRO A 326 -25.08 -19.87 -2.01
CA PRO A 326 -26.25 -20.61 -1.51
C PRO A 326 -26.64 -20.24 -0.08
N ASN A 327 -25.67 -19.83 0.76
CA ASN A 327 -25.93 -19.51 2.15
C ASN A 327 -26.63 -18.16 2.30
N PRO A 328 -27.68 -18.07 3.15
CA PRO A 328 -28.35 -16.79 3.40
C PRO A 328 -27.50 -15.82 4.22
N ALA A 329 -26.57 -16.32 5.03
CA ALA A 329 -25.71 -15.56 5.91
C ALA A 329 -24.22 -15.79 5.58
N TYR A 330 -23.43 -14.75 5.80
CA TYR A 330 -21.98 -14.79 5.64
C TYR A 330 -21.33 -15.56 6.79
N ALA A 331 -20.47 -16.51 6.45
CA ALA A 331 -19.59 -17.18 7.40
C ALA A 331 -18.13 -16.81 7.12
N GLU A 332 -17.31 -16.72 8.17
CA GLU A 332 -15.88 -16.50 7.98
C GLU A 332 -15.29 -17.60 7.10
N PRO A 333 -14.66 -17.27 5.98
CA PRO A 333 -14.03 -18.27 5.13
C PRO A 333 -12.88 -18.97 5.87
N ALA A 334 -12.82 -20.28 5.75
CA ALA A 334 -11.70 -21.06 6.24
C ALA A 334 -10.40 -20.62 5.54
N ALA A 335 -9.27 -20.91 6.18
CA ALA A 335 -7.97 -20.71 5.55
C ALA A 335 -7.92 -21.40 4.18
N PRO A 336 -7.34 -20.78 3.14
CA PRO A 336 -7.25 -21.38 1.82
C PRO A 336 -6.60 -22.77 1.85
N ALA A 337 -7.05 -23.69 1.01
CA ALA A 337 -6.61 -25.08 1.03
C ALA A 337 -5.10 -25.27 0.95
N SER A 338 -4.40 -24.38 0.23
CA SER A 338 -2.93 -24.40 0.15
C SER A 338 -2.23 -24.09 1.47
N TRP A 339 -2.84 -23.26 2.33
CA TRP A 339 -2.35 -22.96 3.67
C TRP A 339 -2.58 -24.16 4.60
N ALA A 340 -3.75 -24.78 4.53
CA ALA A 340 -4.07 -25.99 5.27
C ALA A 340 -3.16 -27.14 4.88
N ALA A 341 -2.92 -27.35 3.58
CA ALA A 341 -2.01 -28.39 3.07
C ALA A 341 -0.55 -28.17 3.49
N ALA A 342 -0.15 -26.93 3.71
CA ALA A 342 1.18 -26.59 4.25
C ALA A 342 1.25 -26.67 5.78
N GLY A 343 0.16 -27.00 6.48
CA GLY A 343 0.11 -27.02 7.94
C GLY A 343 0.17 -25.63 8.58
N GLN A 344 -0.17 -24.57 7.84
CA GLN A 344 -0.02 -23.17 8.23
C GLN A 344 -1.36 -22.44 8.45
N THR A 345 -2.41 -23.20 8.75
CA THR A 345 -3.74 -22.64 9.04
C THR A 345 -3.69 -21.62 10.18
N SER A 346 -3.00 -21.95 11.27
CA SER A 346 -2.86 -21.05 12.43
C SER A 346 -2.18 -19.73 12.08
N LEU A 347 -1.11 -19.75 11.26
CA LEU A 347 -0.45 -18.52 10.80
C LEU A 347 -1.38 -17.68 9.93
N TYR A 348 -2.16 -18.31 9.04
CA TYR A 348 -3.15 -17.59 8.25
C TYR A 348 -4.21 -16.91 9.12
N GLU A 349 -4.79 -17.65 10.07
CA GLU A 349 -5.87 -17.16 10.93
C GLU A 349 -5.39 -16.12 11.96
N THR A 350 -4.14 -16.22 12.41
CA THR A 350 -3.58 -15.32 13.43
C THR A 350 -2.95 -14.06 12.84
N VAL A 351 -2.41 -14.12 11.62
CA VAL A 351 -1.67 -13.02 11.00
C VAL A 351 -2.38 -12.51 9.74
N VAL A 352 -2.59 -13.40 8.76
CA VAL A 352 -3.01 -12.96 7.42
C VAL A 352 -4.45 -12.47 7.43
N ALA A 353 -5.36 -13.24 7.98
CA ALA A 353 -6.77 -12.92 8.01
C ALA A 353 -7.07 -11.62 8.80
N PRO A 354 -6.54 -11.42 10.02
CA PRO A 354 -6.86 -10.23 10.80
C PRO A 354 -6.10 -8.96 10.38
N ALA A 355 -4.90 -9.08 9.80
CA ALA A 355 -4.06 -7.92 9.56
C ALA A 355 -3.73 -7.65 8.08
N CYS A 356 -3.43 -8.69 7.30
CA CYS A 356 -3.00 -8.50 5.91
C CYS A 356 -4.20 -8.47 4.95
N ARG A 357 -5.15 -9.37 5.13
CA ARG A 357 -6.31 -9.54 4.26
C ARG A 357 -7.23 -8.31 4.24
N VAL A 358 -7.22 -7.49 5.26
CA VAL A 358 -7.99 -6.23 5.31
C VAL A 358 -7.79 -5.38 4.05
N CYS A 359 -6.55 -5.29 3.56
CA CYS A 359 -6.20 -4.52 2.35
C CYS A 359 -5.78 -5.41 1.18
N HIS A 360 -5.12 -6.57 1.45
CA HIS A 360 -4.55 -7.42 0.41
C HIS A 360 -5.52 -8.43 -0.21
N GLN A 361 -6.78 -8.38 0.14
CA GLN A 361 -7.83 -9.24 -0.43
C GLN A 361 -8.08 -9.06 -1.93
N MET A 362 -7.70 -7.89 -2.47
CA MET A 362 -7.93 -7.52 -3.86
C MET A 362 -6.63 -7.39 -4.67
N ARG A 363 -5.48 -7.72 -4.08
CA ARG A 363 -4.17 -7.59 -4.71
C ARG A 363 -3.59 -8.96 -5.03
N GLY A 364 -2.52 -8.99 -5.76
CA GLY A 364 -1.84 -10.22 -6.09
C GLY A 364 -2.12 -10.73 -7.50
N THR A 365 -2.44 -9.86 -8.40
CA THR A 365 -2.97 -10.18 -9.71
C THR A 365 -2.08 -9.71 -10.85
N GLY A 366 -0.92 -9.16 -10.55
CA GLY A 366 0.06 -8.72 -11.53
C GLY A 366 -0.17 -7.33 -12.11
N ARG A 367 -1.40 -6.81 -12.10
CA ARG A 367 -1.70 -5.47 -12.61
C ARG A 367 -1.58 -4.38 -11.54
N GLN A 368 -2.04 -4.65 -10.34
CA GLN A 368 -2.11 -3.66 -9.27
C GLN A 368 -1.06 -3.89 -8.21
N SER A 369 -0.87 -5.14 -7.82
CA SER A 369 0.13 -5.57 -6.87
C SER A 369 0.58 -6.98 -7.23
N ASP A 370 1.82 -7.27 -6.97
CA ASP A 370 2.35 -8.62 -7.01
C ASP A 370 2.13 -9.39 -5.70
N ILE A 371 1.56 -8.75 -4.67
CA ILE A 371 1.29 -9.39 -3.38
C ILE A 371 0.01 -10.21 -3.47
N ASP A 372 0.17 -11.52 -3.45
CA ASP A 372 -0.90 -12.51 -3.48
C ASP A 372 -0.74 -13.44 -2.28
N LEU A 373 -1.71 -13.41 -1.38
CA LEU A 373 -1.70 -14.17 -0.14
C LEU A 373 -2.58 -15.44 -0.21
N THR A 374 -3.03 -15.83 -1.38
CA THR A 374 -3.88 -17.01 -1.56
C THR A 374 -3.18 -18.32 -1.30
N THR A 375 -1.85 -18.36 -1.38
CA THR A 375 -1.06 -19.57 -1.08
C THR A 375 0.06 -19.28 -0.09
N TYR A 376 0.36 -20.28 0.75
CA TYR A 376 1.48 -20.17 1.70
C TYR A 376 2.83 -19.96 1.00
N ALA A 377 3.07 -20.65 -0.12
CA ALA A 377 4.31 -20.49 -0.87
C ALA A 377 4.52 -19.06 -1.38
N LYS A 378 3.44 -18.38 -1.82
CA LYS A 378 3.52 -16.97 -2.19
C LYS A 378 3.78 -16.08 -0.98
N PHE A 379 3.07 -16.28 0.12
CA PHE A 379 3.33 -15.55 1.37
C PHE A 379 4.79 -15.70 1.80
N GLN A 380 5.33 -16.92 1.77
CA GLN A 380 6.71 -17.20 2.09
C GLN A 380 7.69 -16.45 1.18
N SER A 381 7.36 -16.30 -0.10
CA SER A 381 8.20 -15.56 -1.05
C SER A 381 8.28 -14.05 -0.78
N TYR A 382 7.42 -13.51 0.08
CA TYR A 382 7.44 -12.12 0.51
C TYR A 382 8.13 -11.89 1.86
N ALA A 383 8.74 -12.90 2.47
CA ALA A 383 9.29 -12.81 3.82
C ALA A 383 10.22 -11.61 4.01
N ASP A 384 11.12 -11.33 3.05
CA ASP A 384 12.01 -10.16 3.10
C ASP A 384 11.23 -8.83 3.10
N ARG A 385 10.19 -8.72 2.27
CA ARG A 385 9.33 -7.53 2.23
C ARG A 385 8.53 -7.37 3.51
N ILE A 386 8.03 -8.47 4.07
CA ILE A 386 7.31 -8.47 5.34
C ILE A 386 8.23 -7.99 6.46
N LEU A 387 9.48 -8.50 6.53
CA LEU A 387 10.47 -8.01 7.48
C LEU A 387 10.65 -6.49 7.33
N ALA A 388 10.95 -6.03 6.11
CA ALA A 388 11.26 -4.63 5.85
C ALA A 388 10.08 -3.69 6.17
N THR A 389 8.84 -4.09 5.87
CA THR A 389 7.67 -3.19 6.00
C THR A 389 6.98 -3.29 7.35
N VAL A 390 6.93 -4.48 7.96
CA VAL A 390 6.24 -4.70 9.25
C VAL A 390 7.20 -4.51 10.42
N VAL A 391 8.38 -5.15 10.36
CA VAL A 391 9.30 -5.23 11.51
C VAL A 391 10.31 -4.09 11.53
N ASP A 392 10.78 -3.65 10.37
CA ASP A 392 11.81 -2.62 10.28
C ASP A 392 11.21 -1.21 10.18
N ARG A 393 10.35 -0.96 9.19
CA ARG A 393 9.75 0.37 8.96
C ARG A 393 8.53 0.65 9.84
N GLY A 394 7.69 -0.35 10.06
CA GLY A 394 6.39 -0.14 10.71
C GLY A 394 5.42 0.68 9.84
N ASN A 395 5.44 0.46 8.52
CA ASN A 395 4.48 1.04 7.59
C ASN A 395 3.46 0.03 7.04
N MET A 396 3.48 -1.19 7.59
CA MET A 396 2.44 -2.21 7.40
C MET A 396 2.07 -2.82 8.76
N PRO A 397 0.79 -3.12 9.00
CA PRO A 397 -0.41 -2.78 8.21
C PRO A 397 -0.63 -1.27 8.05
N LEU A 398 -1.17 -0.84 6.89
CA LEU A 398 -1.30 0.59 6.56
C LEU A 398 -2.36 1.35 7.38
N ALA A 399 -3.45 0.69 7.78
CA ALA A 399 -4.47 1.30 8.61
C ALA A 399 -4.03 1.30 10.08
N LYS A 400 -4.15 2.44 10.75
CA LYS A 400 -3.65 2.61 12.13
C LYS A 400 -4.26 1.60 13.10
N LEU A 401 -5.57 1.39 13.06
CA LEU A 401 -6.24 0.44 13.95
C LEU A 401 -5.71 -0.98 13.75
N VAL A 402 -5.53 -1.39 12.50
CA VAL A 402 -4.98 -2.71 12.17
C VAL A 402 -3.54 -2.84 12.66
N TYR A 403 -2.74 -1.79 12.49
CA TYR A 403 -1.36 -1.73 12.96
C TYR A 403 -1.27 -1.90 14.49
N ASP A 404 -2.02 -1.07 15.22
CA ASP A 404 -2.01 -1.08 16.68
C ASP A 404 -2.53 -2.44 17.22
N THR A 405 -3.61 -2.97 16.63
CA THR A 405 -4.18 -4.27 16.99
C THR A 405 -3.22 -5.42 16.70
N PHE A 406 -2.54 -5.40 15.55
CA PHE A 406 -1.55 -6.42 15.18
C PHE A 406 -0.42 -6.50 16.22
N HIS A 407 0.17 -5.36 16.58
CA HIS A 407 1.26 -5.32 17.56
C HIS A 407 0.82 -5.63 19.00
N ALA A 408 -0.46 -5.56 19.30
CA ALA A 408 -1.05 -5.95 20.59
C ALA A 408 -1.54 -7.41 20.61
N SER A 409 -1.48 -8.13 19.48
CA SER A 409 -2.04 -9.47 19.32
C SER A 409 -0.95 -10.57 19.29
N PRO A 410 -1.34 -11.86 19.45
CA PRO A 410 -0.44 -12.98 19.21
C PRO A 410 0.13 -13.04 17.79
N GLY A 411 -0.49 -12.32 16.83
CA GLY A 411 -0.06 -12.24 15.44
C GLY A 411 1.35 -11.69 15.26
N GLU A 412 1.75 -10.73 16.10
CA GLU A 412 3.11 -10.19 16.09
C GLU A 412 4.15 -11.28 16.36
N SER A 413 3.94 -12.09 17.40
CA SER A 413 4.87 -13.18 17.74
C SER A 413 4.86 -14.29 16.69
N ALA A 414 3.66 -14.66 16.18
CA ALA A 414 3.54 -15.69 15.15
C ALA A 414 4.22 -15.28 13.84
N LEU A 415 4.13 -14.00 13.46
CA LEU A 415 4.85 -13.47 12.31
C LEU A 415 6.37 -13.48 12.53
N ALA A 416 6.84 -13.10 13.71
CA ALA A 416 8.26 -13.13 14.04
C ALA A 416 8.81 -14.56 13.97
N ASP A 417 8.08 -15.56 14.47
CA ASP A 417 8.48 -16.97 14.39
C ASP A 417 8.56 -17.47 12.94
N PHE A 418 7.59 -17.08 12.10
CA PHE A 418 7.63 -17.36 10.66
C PHE A 418 8.88 -16.77 10.00
N LEU A 419 9.19 -15.49 10.27
CA LEU A 419 10.36 -14.81 9.69
C LEU A 419 11.68 -15.43 10.15
N VAL A 420 11.79 -15.79 11.43
CA VAL A 420 12.96 -16.51 11.96
C VAL A 420 13.10 -17.89 11.30
N GLY A 421 11.98 -18.60 11.10
CA GLY A 421 11.96 -19.87 10.36
C GLY A 421 12.39 -19.72 8.89
N ALA A 422 12.20 -18.53 8.29
CA ALA A 422 12.72 -18.17 6.97
C ALA A 422 14.18 -17.68 6.97
N GLY A 423 14.86 -17.70 8.13
CA GLY A 423 16.25 -17.25 8.27
C GLY A 423 16.42 -15.73 8.43
N LEU A 424 15.35 -15.01 8.73
CA LEU A 424 15.35 -13.54 8.84
C LEU A 424 15.37 -13.06 10.29
N PRO A 425 16.03 -11.92 10.60
CA PRO A 425 16.22 -11.43 11.97
C PRO A 425 14.99 -10.70 12.50
N ALA A 426 13.95 -11.42 12.89
CA ALA A 426 12.73 -10.84 13.49
C ALA A 426 12.69 -10.92 15.01
N ARG A 427 13.71 -11.53 15.64
CA ARG A 427 13.90 -11.58 17.10
C ARG A 427 15.32 -11.17 17.48
N ASP A 428 15.48 -10.56 18.66
CA ASP A 428 16.79 -10.26 19.23
C ASP A 428 17.46 -11.52 19.82
N ALA A 429 18.69 -11.37 20.31
CA ALA A 429 19.43 -12.46 20.93
C ALA A 429 18.78 -13.02 22.22
N GLY A 430 17.91 -12.25 22.86
CA GLY A 430 17.11 -12.65 24.03
C GLY A 430 15.78 -13.33 23.64
N GLY A 431 15.46 -13.42 22.33
CA GLY A 431 14.23 -14.01 21.84
C GLY A 431 13.02 -13.04 21.78
N SER A 432 13.20 -11.76 22.14
CA SER A 432 12.13 -10.76 22.05
C SER A 432 11.88 -10.38 20.60
N VAL A 433 10.62 -10.12 20.27
CA VAL A 433 10.23 -9.68 18.93
C VAL A 433 10.87 -8.31 18.64
N LEU A 434 11.52 -8.20 17.49
CA LEU A 434 12.02 -6.91 16.99
C LEU A 434 10.86 -6.06 16.49
N ARG A 435 10.83 -4.83 16.92
CA ARG A 435 9.76 -3.86 16.59
C ARG A 435 10.34 -2.64 15.87
N PRO A 436 9.53 -1.91 15.09
CA PRO A 436 9.91 -0.60 14.55
C PRO A 436 10.35 0.37 15.66
N GLY A 437 11.13 1.38 15.28
CA GLY A 437 11.66 2.38 16.22
C GLY A 437 13.13 2.18 16.61
N ARG A 438 13.71 1.02 16.33
CA ARG A 438 15.16 0.81 16.47
C ARG A 438 15.91 1.40 15.28
N PRO A 439 17.11 1.97 15.47
CA PRO A 439 17.89 2.48 14.34
C PRO A 439 18.35 1.32 13.43
N ILE A 440 18.14 1.50 12.14
CA ILE A 440 18.57 0.56 11.10
C ILE A 440 19.39 1.36 10.07
N ALA A 441 20.63 0.96 9.89
CA ALA A 441 21.52 1.59 8.92
C ALA A 441 21.17 1.14 7.50
N ASP A 442 21.03 2.11 6.59
CA ASP A 442 20.90 1.86 5.15
C ASP A 442 21.88 2.76 4.37
N PRO A 443 23.03 2.22 3.93
CA PRO A 443 24.01 2.94 3.10
C PRO A 443 23.63 2.93 1.62
N GLY A 444 22.47 2.39 1.27
CA GLY A 444 22.07 2.10 -0.10
C GLY A 444 22.68 0.81 -0.66
N PRO A 445 22.33 0.45 -1.90
CA PRO A 445 22.74 -0.81 -2.52
C PRO A 445 24.19 -0.77 -3.03
N ASP A 446 24.79 -1.96 -3.08
CA ASP A 446 26.08 -2.19 -3.74
C ASP A 446 26.05 -1.71 -5.18
N ARG A 447 27.07 -0.95 -5.59
CA ARG A 447 27.07 -0.30 -6.91
C ARG A 447 28.44 -0.09 -7.49
N VAL A 448 28.47 0.09 -8.81
CA VAL A 448 29.64 0.54 -9.53
C VAL A 448 29.67 2.07 -9.55
N VAL A 449 30.84 2.64 -9.34
CA VAL A 449 31.08 4.08 -9.32
C VAL A 449 32.34 4.42 -10.12
N ARG A 450 32.54 5.70 -10.43
CA ARG A 450 33.75 6.18 -11.11
C ARG A 450 34.81 6.60 -10.09
N GLN A 451 36.07 6.66 -10.52
CA GLN A 451 37.12 7.34 -9.72
C GLN A 451 36.75 8.80 -9.48
N GLY A 452 37.13 9.31 -8.32
CA GLY A 452 36.80 10.65 -7.84
C GLY A 452 35.73 10.63 -6.77
N ASP A 453 35.01 11.73 -6.63
CA ASP A 453 34.00 11.91 -5.60
C ASP A 453 32.72 11.12 -5.89
N THR A 454 32.26 10.43 -4.88
CA THR A 454 30.95 9.74 -4.86
C THR A 454 30.21 10.14 -3.58
N HIS A 455 29.06 10.78 -3.74
CA HIS A 455 28.19 11.09 -2.61
C HIS A 455 27.46 9.84 -2.14
N LEU A 456 27.63 9.51 -0.87
CA LEU A 456 26.89 8.47 -0.20
C LEU A 456 25.66 9.06 0.49
N SER A 457 24.73 8.22 0.88
CA SER A 457 23.53 8.67 1.59
C SER A 457 23.09 7.64 2.62
N ALA A 458 22.85 8.12 3.83
CA ALA A 458 22.19 7.39 4.89
C ALA A 458 20.71 7.80 5.05
N SER A 459 20.15 8.58 4.10
CA SER A 459 18.81 9.16 4.22
C SER A 459 17.70 8.12 4.32
N ASN A 460 17.96 6.90 3.88
CA ASN A 460 17.02 5.78 3.97
C ASN A 460 17.15 4.98 5.27
N SER A 461 18.14 5.32 6.12
CA SER A 461 18.25 4.72 7.44
C SER A 461 17.02 5.04 8.29
N LEU A 462 16.53 4.05 9.03
CA LEU A 462 15.29 4.18 9.79
C LEU A 462 15.59 4.57 11.23
N PHE A 463 14.76 5.44 11.81
CA PHE A 463 14.78 5.82 13.23
C PHE A 463 16.17 6.25 13.74
N ALA A 464 16.93 6.95 12.90
CA ALA A 464 18.31 7.37 13.13
C ALA A 464 18.44 8.88 13.28
N ASP A 465 19.17 9.32 14.32
CA ASP A 465 19.48 10.74 14.57
C ASP A 465 20.93 11.07 14.17
N THR A 466 21.81 10.06 14.23
CA THR A 466 23.26 10.21 13.97
C THR A 466 23.81 9.04 13.17
N TYR A 467 24.90 9.32 12.46
CA TYR A 467 25.53 8.38 11.53
C TYR A 467 27.03 8.28 11.81
N ALA A 468 27.60 7.10 11.54
CA ALA A 468 29.05 6.89 11.57
C ALA A 468 29.45 6.02 10.37
N TRP A 469 30.19 6.62 9.46
CA TRP A 469 30.71 5.97 8.27
C TRP A 469 32.20 5.64 8.44
N SER A 470 32.64 4.54 7.86
CA SER A 470 34.05 4.16 7.80
C SER A 470 34.35 3.32 6.57
N ILE A 471 35.57 3.43 6.04
CA ILE A 471 36.05 2.53 4.99
C ILE A 471 36.66 1.31 5.71
N VAL A 472 36.09 0.14 5.47
CA VAL A 472 36.50 -1.12 6.13
C VAL A 472 37.68 -1.77 5.41
N SER A 473 37.61 -1.80 4.06
CA SER A 473 38.67 -2.37 3.24
C SER A 473 38.73 -1.70 1.87
N GLY A 474 39.91 -1.76 1.26
CA GLY A 474 40.16 -1.31 -0.11
C GLY A 474 40.35 -2.46 -1.09
N PRO A 475 40.88 -2.17 -2.31
CA PRO A 475 41.12 -3.19 -3.32
C PRO A 475 41.94 -4.37 -2.79
N ASN A 476 41.55 -5.59 -3.20
CA ASN A 476 42.16 -6.84 -2.73
C ASN A 476 42.09 -7.06 -1.20
N GLY A 477 41.11 -6.42 -0.52
CA GLY A 477 40.93 -6.57 0.92
C GLY A 477 41.97 -5.83 1.79
N THR A 478 42.65 -4.83 1.25
CA THR A 478 43.69 -4.07 1.99
C THR A 478 43.09 -3.35 3.21
N VAL A 479 43.77 -3.47 4.36
CA VAL A 479 43.40 -2.82 5.62
C VAL A 479 44.69 -2.31 6.28
N PRO A 480 44.84 -1.01 6.57
CA PRO A 480 43.90 0.07 6.24
C PRO A 480 43.78 0.27 4.72
N PRO A 481 42.64 0.76 4.27
CA PRO A 481 42.44 1.01 2.85
C PRO A 481 43.37 2.12 2.36
N SER A 482 43.93 1.93 1.17
CA SER A 482 44.72 2.95 0.47
C SER A 482 44.00 3.40 -0.80
N GLY A 483 44.28 4.63 -1.25
CA GLY A 483 43.68 5.16 -2.48
C GLY A 483 42.21 5.58 -2.35
N ALA A 484 41.68 5.71 -1.14
CA ALA A 484 40.38 6.29 -0.88
C ALA A 484 40.34 7.09 0.42
N THR A 485 39.45 8.08 0.44
CA THR A 485 39.17 8.93 1.61
C THR A 485 37.66 9.05 1.80
N LEU A 486 37.26 9.36 3.01
CA LEU A 486 35.87 9.62 3.38
C LEU A 486 35.84 10.94 4.15
N THR A 487 35.15 11.94 3.61
CA THR A 487 34.94 13.24 4.26
C THR A 487 33.54 13.31 4.84
N ASP A 488 33.37 14.10 5.89
CA ASP A 488 32.07 14.27 6.59
C ASP A 488 31.45 12.94 7.06
N SER A 489 32.28 12.05 7.59
CA SER A 489 31.91 10.67 7.96
C SER A 489 30.83 10.55 9.05
N SER A 490 30.43 11.63 9.69
CA SER A 490 29.28 11.71 10.61
C SER A 490 28.02 12.32 9.98
N SER A 491 28.09 12.76 8.74
CA SER A 491 26.97 13.31 7.99
C SER A 491 26.03 12.21 7.47
N ALA A 492 24.75 12.56 7.26
CA ALA A 492 23.84 11.72 6.48
C ALA A 492 24.29 11.57 5.02
N GLN A 493 25.10 12.48 4.50
CA GLN A 493 25.58 12.52 3.11
C GLN A 493 27.08 12.77 3.06
N PRO A 494 27.93 11.79 3.40
CA PRO A 494 29.38 11.93 3.29
C PRO A 494 29.84 11.80 1.84
N THR A 495 31.06 12.24 1.57
CA THR A 495 31.71 12.06 0.28
C THR A 495 32.80 11.00 0.38
N PHE A 496 32.68 9.95 -0.39
CA PHE A 496 33.71 8.95 -0.64
C PHE A 496 34.49 9.36 -1.89
N ASN A 497 35.80 9.44 -1.78
CA ASN A 497 36.68 9.70 -2.92
C ASN A 497 37.64 8.52 -3.11
N ALA A 498 37.72 8.00 -4.32
CA ALA A 498 38.66 6.93 -4.67
C ALA A 498 39.48 7.29 -5.88
N THR A 499 40.79 7.05 -5.79
CA THR A 499 41.79 7.34 -6.85
C THR A 499 42.29 6.08 -7.55
N THR A 500 41.87 4.90 -7.10
CA THR A 500 42.36 3.61 -7.61
C THR A 500 41.15 2.70 -7.88
N ASP A 501 41.16 2.01 -9.01
CA ASP A 501 40.17 1.01 -9.37
C ASP A 501 40.19 -0.19 -8.41
N GLY A 502 39.02 -0.75 -8.17
CA GLY A 502 38.84 -1.94 -7.34
C GLY A 502 37.63 -1.84 -6.41
N THR A 503 37.47 -2.85 -5.59
CA THR A 503 36.34 -2.92 -4.66
C THR A 503 36.72 -2.34 -3.32
N TYR A 504 35.92 -1.39 -2.86
CA TYR A 504 35.98 -0.83 -1.51
C TYR A 504 34.75 -1.25 -0.73
N VAL A 505 34.94 -1.56 0.55
CA VAL A 505 33.83 -1.84 1.47
C VAL A 505 33.72 -0.68 2.45
N VAL A 506 32.57 -0.05 2.47
CA VAL A 506 32.22 1.04 3.38
C VAL A 506 31.18 0.52 4.38
N SER A 507 31.30 0.91 5.64
CA SER A 507 30.36 0.57 6.71
C SER A 507 29.60 1.81 7.17
N LEU A 508 28.32 1.65 7.41
CA LEU A 508 27.47 2.64 8.09
C LEU A 508 26.94 2.04 9.38
N VAL A 509 27.00 2.82 10.47
CA VAL A 509 26.27 2.60 11.71
C VAL A 509 25.36 3.80 11.93
N ALA A 510 24.06 3.54 12.14
CA ALA A 510 23.05 4.52 12.48
C ALA A 510 22.72 4.44 13.97
N SER A 511 22.43 5.57 14.62
CA SER A 511 22.12 5.59 16.05
C SER A 511 21.01 6.58 16.35
N ASN A 512 20.25 6.33 17.40
CA ASN A 512 19.36 7.28 18.08
C ASN A 512 19.70 7.34 19.57
N ALA A 513 18.91 8.09 20.34
CA ALA A 513 19.14 8.25 21.78
C ALA A 513 19.11 6.93 22.56
N SER A 514 18.46 5.90 22.03
CA SER A 514 18.22 4.62 22.75
C SER A 514 19.14 3.50 22.34
N ALA A 515 19.61 3.49 21.08
CA ALA A 515 20.31 2.34 20.51
C ALA A 515 21.23 2.70 19.35
N ARG A 516 22.04 1.71 18.94
CA ARG A 516 22.86 1.73 17.73
C ARG A 516 22.47 0.55 16.85
N SER A 517 22.48 0.75 15.54
CA SER A 517 22.32 -0.35 14.59
C SER A 517 23.55 -1.28 14.57
N ALA A 518 23.36 -2.49 14.08
CA ALA A 518 24.49 -3.26 13.55
C ALA A 518 25.13 -2.50 12.37
N PRO A 519 26.45 -2.66 12.14
CA PRO A 519 27.09 -2.11 10.95
C PRO A 519 26.47 -2.69 9.68
N LYS A 520 26.11 -1.84 8.73
CA LYS A 520 25.66 -2.24 7.39
C LYS A 520 26.76 -1.91 6.40
N LEU A 521 27.13 -2.90 5.60
CA LEU A 521 28.21 -2.78 4.62
C LEU A 521 27.64 -2.37 3.25
N LEU A 522 28.44 -1.61 2.51
CA LEU A 522 28.22 -1.18 1.15
C LEU A 522 29.48 -1.47 0.33
N SER A 523 29.33 -2.23 -0.74
CA SER A 523 30.41 -2.49 -1.69
C SER A 523 30.36 -1.46 -2.83
N LEU A 524 31.44 -0.73 -3.00
CA LEU A 524 31.67 0.21 -4.10
C LEU A 524 32.73 -0.37 -5.05
N VAL A 525 32.33 -0.70 -6.26
CA VAL A 525 33.28 -1.14 -7.31
C VAL A 525 33.68 0.08 -8.12
N VAL A 526 34.90 0.56 -7.91
CA VAL A 526 35.45 1.74 -8.59
C VAL A 526 36.04 1.34 -9.93
N GLN A 527 35.62 2.03 -10.99
CA GLN A 527 36.08 1.81 -12.36
C GLN A 527 36.36 3.17 -13.04
N SER A 528 37.61 3.44 -13.34
CA SER A 528 38.03 4.70 -14.03
C SER A 528 37.41 4.87 -15.41
N ALA A 529 37.19 3.76 -16.13
CA ALA A 529 36.66 3.71 -17.49
C ALA A 529 35.12 3.52 -17.56
N LEU A 530 34.40 3.64 -16.42
CA LEU A 530 32.94 3.46 -16.43
C LEU A 530 32.26 4.47 -17.37
N THR A 531 31.46 3.97 -18.32
CA THR A 531 30.75 4.78 -19.32
C THR A 531 29.32 4.25 -19.50
N PRO A 532 28.29 5.12 -19.45
CA PRO A 532 28.37 6.54 -19.07
C PRO A 532 28.78 6.74 -17.61
N ALA A 533 29.30 7.91 -17.29
CA ALA A 533 29.52 8.26 -15.89
C ALA A 533 28.17 8.31 -15.14
N PRO A 534 28.10 7.90 -13.86
CA PRO A 534 26.82 7.82 -13.14
C PRO A 534 25.99 9.11 -13.15
N ASP A 535 26.63 10.25 -13.03
CA ASP A 535 26.03 11.59 -13.06
C ASP A 535 25.62 12.06 -14.46
N ALA A 536 26.15 11.42 -15.52
CA ALA A 536 25.83 11.72 -16.90
C ALA A 536 24.65 10.92 -17.45
N ILE A 537 24.18 9.90 -16.73
CA ILE A 537 23.06 9.06 -17.16
C ILE A 537 21.78 9.91 -17.23
N ARG A 538 21.06 9.78 -18.34
CA ARG A 538 19.81 10.50 -18.60
C ARG A 538 18.70 9.52 -18.94
N PHE A 539 17.46 10.00 -18.96
CA PHE A 539 16.31 9.17 -19.34
C PHE A 539 16.46 8.55 -20.73
N SER A 540 17.15 9.20 -21.66
CA SER A 540 17.43 8.63 -22.99
C SER A 540 18.17 7.28 -22.92
N ASP A 541 19.09 7.13 -21.97
CA ASP A 541 19.86 5.88 -21.80
C ASP A 541 18.96 4.78 -21.25
N ILE A 542 18.10 5.12 -20.31
CA ILE A 542 17.10 4.22 -19.73
C ILE A 542 16.06 3.81 -20.80
N LYS A 543 15.55 4.80 -21.54
CA LYS A 543 14.59 4.60 -22.63
C LYS A 543 15.13 3.62 -23.68
N ALA A 544 16.39 3.74 -24.06
CA ALA A 544 17.03 2.84 -25.01
C ALA A 544 16.97 1.38 -24.56
N VAL A 545 17.21 1.10 -23.27
CA VAL A 545 17.10 -0.26 -22.70
C VAL A 545 15.64 -0.73 -22.64
N LEU A 546 14.71 0.13 -22.21
CA LEU A 546 13.28 -0.22 -22.14
C LEU A 546 12.70 -0.56 -23.51
N GLN A 547 13.17 0.11 -24.56
CA GLN A 547 12.74 -0.06 -25.94
C GLN A 547 13.50 -1.16 -26.70
N GLU A 548 14.42 -1.84 -26.05
CA GLU A 548 15.10 -3.00 -26.64
C GLU A 548 14.11 -4.15 -26.84
N GLY A 549 13.80 -4.44 -28.08
CA GLY A 549 12.69 -5.33 -28.46
C GLY A 549 12.78 -6.77 -27.96
N THR A 550 13.97 -7.23 -27.62
CA THR A 550 14.20 -8.59 -27.11
C THR A 550 14.17 -8.68 -25.58
N VAL A 551 14.30 -7.57 -24.87
CA VAL A 551 14.43 -7.56 -23.39
C VAL A 551 13.13 -7.16 -22.73
N CYS A 552 12.62 -5.95 -22.99
CA CYS A 552 11.47 -5.38 -22.28
C CYS A 552 10.25 -5.23 -23.21
N GLN A 553 10.43 -4.58 -24.35
CA GLN A 553 9.34 -4.22 -25.27
C GLN A 553 8.60 -5.44 -25.86
N GLY A 554 9.21 -6.63 -25.90
CA GLY A 554 8.57 -7.86 -26.37
C GLY A 554 7.32 -8.25 -25.58
N CYS A 555 7.23 -7.86 -24.30
CA CYS A 555 6.07 -8.06 -23.42
C CYS A 555 5.35 -6.75 -23.08
N HIS A 556 6.08 -5.66 -23.04
CA HIS A 556 5.59 -4.32 -22.68
C HIS A 556 5.27 -3.52 -23.94
N ASN A 557 4.21 -3.93 -24.67
CA ASN A 557 3.76 -3.26 -25.90
C ASN A 557 2.24 -3.35 -26.05
N ARG A 558 1.65 -2.50 -26.90
CA ARG A 558 0.20 -2.39 -27.14
C ARG A 558 -0.36 -3.42 -28.12
N VAL A 559 0.46 -4.17 -28.82
CA VAL A 559 0.06 -5.00 -29.97
C VAL A 559 -0.51 -6.35 -29.54
N THR A 560 -0.06 -6.87 -28.43
CA THR A 560 -0.62 -8.10 -27.84
C THR A 560 -1.56 -7.74 -26.71
N PRO A 561 -2.63 -8.53 -26.46
CA PRO A 561 -3.45 -8.29 -25.28
C PRO A 561 -2.51 -8.16 -24.09
N LEU A 562 -2.56 -7.02 -23.46
CA LEU A 562 -1.53 -6.50 -22.57
C LEU A 562 -1.02 -7.56 -21.61
N LYS A 563 0.19 -7.95 -21.81
CA LYS A 563 0.93 -8.85 -20.93
C LYS A 563 1.43 -8.10 -19.70
N ALA A 564 1.55 -6.76 -19.80
CA ALA A 564 2.10 -5.91 -18.74
C ALA A 564 1.37 -4.56 -18.70
N PRO A 565 1.24 -3.96 -17.50
CA PRO A 565 0.47 -2.71 -17.31
C PRO A 565 1.17 -1.44 -17.79
N ILE A 566 2.35 -1.55 -18.37
CA ILE A 566 3.13 -0.43 -18.90
C ILE A 566 3.59 -0.76 -20.32
N ASP A 567 3.51 0.21 -21.21
CA ASP A 567 3.93 0.11 -22.60
C ASP A 567 5.22 0.93 -22.82
N PHE A 568 6.25 0.28 -23.32
CA PHE A 568 7.54 0.92 -23.61
C PHE A 568 7.67 1.38 -25.06
N THR A 569 6.64 1.20 -25.88
CA THR A 569 6.67 1.67 -27.27
C THR A 569 6.50 3.18 -27.38
N ASN A 570 6.90 3.73 -28.51
CA ASN A 570 6.55 5.10 -28.85
C ASN A 570 5.09 5.15 -29.32
N TYR A 571 4.26 5.91 -28.63
CA TYR A 571 2.87 6.13 -29.00
C TYR A 571 2.39 7.46 -28.45
N ASP A 572 1.30 7.96 -29.00
CA ASP A 572 0.56 9.12 -28.53
C ASP A 572 0.01 8.86 -27.12
N ARG A 573 0.72 9.34 -26.10
CA ARG A 573 0.39 9.11 -24.69
C ARG A 573 -0.60 10.14 -24.16
N ASP A 574 -0.65 11.29 -24.75
CA ASP A 574 -1.53 12.37 -24.30
C ASP A 574 -2.82 12.46 -25.09
N GLY A 575 -2.94 11.71 -26.19
CA GLY A 575 -4.14 11.63 -27.00
C GLY A 575 -4.38 12.88 -27.85
N ASP A 576 -3.31 13.61 -28.20
CA ASP A 576 -3.38 14.81 -29.03
C ASP A 576 -3.42 14.52 -30.54
N GLY A 577 -3.26 13.26 -30.93
CA GLY A 577 -3.35 12.78 -32.31
C GLY A 577 -2.03 12.51 -32.99
N GLY A 578 -0.90 12.58 -32.27
CA GLY A 578 0.42 12.32 -32.80
C GLY A 578 1.43 11.90 -31.74
N VAL A 579 2.57 11.32 -32.17
CA VAL A 579 3.71 11.09 -31.26
C VAL A 579 4.60 12.31 -31.26
N THR A 580 4.63 13.00 -30.15
CA THR A 580 5.30 14.31 -29.96
C THR A 580 6.36 14.25 -28.85
N PRO A 581 7.19 15.29 -28.70
CA PRO A 581 8.09 15.38 -27.53
C PRO A 581 7.37 15.43 -26.19
N ALA A 582 6.07 15.78 -26.16
CA ALA A 582 5.26 15.71 -24.94
C ALA A 582 5.08 14.26 -24.47
N ASP A 583 4.94 13.30 -25.40
CA ASP A 583 4.86 11.89 -25.06
C ASP A 583 6.13 11.36 -24.38
N ASP A 584 7.29 11.88 -24.75
CA ASP A 584 8.53 11.56 -24.07
C ASP A 584 8.57 12.09 -22.62
N ALA A 585 7.97 13.23 -22.37
CA ALA A 585 7.83 13.75 -21.01
C ALA A 585 6.85 12.89 -20.19
N TRP A 586 5.79 12.41 -20.82
CA TRP A 586 4.90 11.45 -20.20
C TRP A 586 5.58 10.12 -19.89
N PHE A 587 6.30 9.59 -20.86
CA PHE A 587 7.04 8.35 -20.67
C PHE A 587 8.06 8.46 -19.54
N TYR A 588 8.80 9.55 -19.49
CA TYR A 588 9.69 9.85 -18.39
C TYR A 588 8.97 9.87 -17.04
N ALA A 589 7.88 10.60 -16.92
CA ALA A 589 7.10 10.69 -15.68
C ALA A 589 6.59 9.30 -15.25
N GLU A 590 6.10 8.50 -16.20
CA GLU A 590 5.62 7.15 -15.95
C GLU A 590 6.73 6.21 -15.45
N ILE A 591 7.91 6.25 -16.06
CA ILE A 591 9.05 5.43 -15.64
C ILE A 591 9.59 5.90 -14.28
N ARG A 592 9.75 7.22 -14.11
CA ARG A 592 10.21 7.79 -12.85
C ARG A 592 9.29 7.44 -11.69
N SER A 593 7.99 7.36 -11.92
CA SER A 593 7.01 6.95 -10.90
C SER A 593 7.17 5.49 -10.43
N ARG A 594 7.98 4.68 -11.10
CA ARG A 594 8.32 3.31 -10.69
C ARG A 594 9.57 3.25 -9.80
N ILE A 595 10.09 4.39 -9.39
CA ILE A 595 11.22 4.47 -8.46
C ILE A 595 10.67 4.75 -7.07
N ASN A 596 11.06 3.95 -6.11
CA ASN A 596 10.85 4.20 -4.69
C ASN A 596 12.06 4.99 -4.18
N PHE A 597 11.93 6.31 -4.11
CA PHE A 597 13.03 7.17 -3.64
C PHE A 597 13.29 7.05 -2.15
N ALA A 598 12.38 6.46 -1.37
CA ALA A 598 12.61 6.14 0.03
C ALA A 598 13.43 4.83 0.20
N GLU A 599 13.39 3.94 -0.79
CA GLU A 599 14.15 2.69 -0.80
C GLU A 599 14.43 2.28 -2.24
N ILE A 600 15.48 2.85 -2.82
CA ILE A 600 15.75 2.73 -4.26
C ILE A 600 15.86 1.27 -4.70
N ALA A 601 16.53 0.41 -3.92
CA ALA A 601 16.66 -1.00 -4.25
C ALA A 601 15.32 -1.74 -4.32
N ALA A 602 14.29 -1.29 -3.60
CA ALA A 602 12.94 -1.85 -3.63
C ALA A 602 12.07 -1.30 -4.79
N SER A 603 12.62 -0.44 -5.63
CA SER A 603 11.90 0.13 -6.77
C SER A 603 11.37 -0.94 -7.71
N PRO A 604 10.10 -0.92 -8.12
CA PRO A 604 9.58 -1.82 -9.15
C PRO A 604 10.40 -1.81 -10.44
N LEU A 605 10.96 -0.66 -10.80
CA LEU A 605 11.82 -0.50 -11.96
C LEU A 605 13.13 -1.33 -11.89
N LEU A 606 13.61 -1.60 -10.70
CA LEU A 606 14.79 -2.44 -10.45
C LEU A 606 14.40 -3.90 -10.16
N GLN A 607 13.39 -4.11 -9.31
CA GLN A 607 13.00 -5.42 -8.84
C GLN A 607 12.42 -6.31 -9.95
N LYS A 608 11.51 -5.75 -10.76
CA LYS A 608 10.84 -6.53 -11.81
C LYS A 608 11.82 -7.11 -12.84
N PRO A 609 12.70 -6.31 -13.48
CA PRO A 609 13.69 -6.86 -14.42
C PRO A 609 14.69 -7.82 -13.78
N SER A 610 14.93 -7.71 -12.46
CA SER A 610 15.80 -8.66 -11.71
C SER A 610 15.10 -9.99 -11.39
N GLY A 611 13.90 -10.22 -11.93
CA GLY A 611 13.14 -11.46 -11.77
C GLY A 611 12.24 -11.52 -10.54
N ASN A 612 12.22 -10.48 -9.70
CA ASN A 612 11.41 -10.46 -8.49
C ASN A 612 9.94 -10.19 -8.83
N HIS A 613 9.11 -11.23 -8.65
CA HIS A 613 7.66 -11.17 -8.94
C HIS A 613 7.35 -10.64 -10.35
N HIS A 614 8.11 -11.09 -11.32
CA HIS A 614 8.01 -10.70 -12.71
C HIS A 614 7.72 -11.92 -13.59
N PHE A 615 6.62 -11.91 -14.34
CA PHE A 615 6.24 -13.02 -15.21
C PHE A 615 7.24 -13.29 -16.33
N GLY A 616 8.00 -12.27 -16.76
CA GLY A 616 9.07 -12.38 -17.73
C GLY A 616 10.36 -12.98 -17.17
N GLY A 617 10.40 -13.26 -15.86
CA GLY A 617 11.61 -13.74 -15.19
C GLY A 617 12.73 -12.70 -15.16
N LEU A 618 13.96 -13.18 -15.04
CA LEU A 618 15.17 -12.36 -15.03
C LEU A 618 15.46 -11.78 -16.41
N GLY A 619 15.54 -10.46 -16.50
CA GLY A 619 15.93 -9.75 -17.72
C GLY A 619 17.44 -9.80 -17.97
N ALA A 620 17.84 -9.91 -19.23
CA ALA A 620 19.25 -9.89 -19.60
C ALA A 620 19.92 -8.57 -19.19
N GLY A 621 20.99 -8.64 -18.40
CA GLY A 621 21.71 -7.50 -17.84
C GLY A 621 21.18 -7.02 -16.49
N PHE A 622 20.25 -7.73 -15.85
CA PHE A 622 19.68 -7.38 -14.55
C PHE A 622 19.98 -8.41 -13.43
N ASP A 623 20.96 -9.25 -13.61
CA ASP A 623 21.31 -10.29 -12.64
C ASP A 623 22.00 -9.72 -11.39
N THR A 624 21.22 -9.54 -10.32
CA THR A 624 21.70 -9.00 -9.05
C THR A 624 22.49 -10.01 -8.20
N SER A 625 22.58 -11.28 -8.60
CA SER A 625 23.48 -12.25 -7.96
C SER A 625 24.94 -12.00 -8.33
N LEU A 626 25.18 -11.25 -9.40
CA LEU A 626 26.52 -10.85 -9.83
C LEU A 626 26.99 -9.58 -9.09
N ALA A 627 28.29 -9.46 -8.94
CA ALA A 627 28.89 -8.25 -8.38
C ALA A 627 28.64 -7.02 -9.29
N PRO A 628 28.56 -5.81 -8.71
CA PRO A 628 28.49 -4.57 -9.48
C PRO A 628 29.58 -4.46 -10.55
N GLY A 629 29.22 -3.93 -11.71
CA GLY A 629 30.14 -3.78 -12.86
C GLY A 629 30.32 -5.04 -13.70
N GLN A 630 29.71 -6.17 -13.37
CA GLN A 630 29.75 -7.36 -14.19
C GLN A 630 28.80 -7.22 -15.39
N PRO A 631 29.15 -7.74 -16.60
CA PRO A 631 28.34 -7.57 -17.81
C PRO A 631 26.88 -8.06 -17.66
N GLY A 632 26.66 -9.16 -16.95
CA GLY A 632 25.31 -9.71 -16.70
C GLY A 632 24.43 -8.84 -15.79
N ARG A 633 25.00 -7.82 -15.14
CA ARG A 633 24.33 -6.86 -14.27
C ARG A 633 24.33 -5.42 -14.83
N ALA A 634 24.96 -5.17 -15.96
CA ALA A 634 25.24 -3.82 -16.44
C ALA A 634 24.00 -2.93 -16.60
N LYS A 635 22.86 -3.49 -17.01
CA LYS A 635 21.61 -2.71 -17.13
C LYS A 635 21.01 -2.39 -15.76
N TYR A 636 21.10 -3.30 -14.81
CA TYR A 636 20.74 -3.00 -13.42
C TYR A 636 21.58 -1.86 -12.85
N ASP A 637 22.89 -1.91 -13.03
CA ASP A 637 23.81 -0.86 -12.56
C ASP A 637 23.53 0.50 -13.22
N LEU A 638 23.17 0.51 -14.51
CA LEU A 638 22.76 1.73 -15.22
C LEU A 638 21.49 2.33 -14.61
N PHE A 639 20.45 1.52 -14.41
CA PHE A 639 19.17 1.96 -13.83
C PHE A 639 19.33 2.39 -12.38
N LEU A 640 20.12 1.65 -11.60
CA LEU A 640 20.43 1.98 -10.23
C LEU A 640 21.15 3.33 -10.11
N ASN A 641 22.19 3.56 -10.89
CA ASN A 641 22.92 4.81 -10.89
C ASN A 641 22.05 5.99 -11.35
N TRP A 642 21.19 5.78 -12.34
CA TRP A 642 20.21 6.79 -12.74
C TRP A 642 19.27 7.17 -11.60
N ALA A 643 18.70 6.17 -10.90
CA ALA A 643 17.80 6.39 -9.78
C ALA A 643 18.50 7.09 -8.60
N LEU A 644 19.73 6.66 -8.25
CA LEU A 644 20.54 7.25 -7.17
C LEU A 644 20.89 8.72 -7.44
N ASN A 645 21.01 9.12 -8.70
CA ASN A 645 21.23 10.51 -9.11
C ASN A 645 19.92 11.31 -9.31
N GLY A 646 18.80 10.87 -8.73
CA GLY A 646 17.54 11.57 -8.77
C GLY A 646 16.73 11.34 -10.05
N ALA A 647 17.13 10.35 -10.85
CA ALA A 647 16.49 10.00 -12.12
C ALA A 647 16.30 11.19 -13.07
N PRO A 648 17.38 11.90 -13.49
CA PRO A 648 17.27 13.07 -14.34
C PRO A 648 16.69 12.71 -15.72
N LYS A 649 15.97 13.71 -16.32
CA LYS A 649 15.40 13.59 -17.66
C LYS A 649 16.47 13.54 -18.75
#